data_84d9994c74353cb1e1aabbf500da79c1
#
_entry.id   84d9994c74353cb1e1aabbf500da79c1
#
_cell.length_a   1.000
_cell.length_b   1.000
_cell.length_c   1.000
_cell.angle_alpha   90.00
_cell.angle_beta   90.00
_cell.angle_gamma   90.00
#
_symmetry.space_group_name_H-M   'P 1'
#
loop_
_entity.id
_entity.type
_entity.pdbx_description
1 polymer ?
#
loop_
_entity_poly.entity_id
_entity_poly.type
_entity_poly.pdbx_seq_one_letter_code
_entity_poly.pdbx_strand_id
1 'polypeptide(L)'
;MSEEYFPLSSVLPYMEGAKIEEVDFTYLLSTLARPSTILNASKTDLNHLCARVNNYLSSNNVKHRWLGSKMAIVLNTHIEITASEYTSKYLGALIKVLESKCFIKDENSASVYAIVTLESCCDALSFIISNIRGKHALTREVLTPKLPSIIGSLLEIINLVPQKAIDLLYDLLKNNSTTFRPFGSKFERALLGLLGSDGFNKFEYQLQQKIFKSLALVSFSLTRNSTSELWRTKFNHYVQEIKSVIQIYSEFMSLDEDEDLMQQLNALPSVPEKFEPSFAPLDIDLNESSLQITKIVSRVDLLVNLLVGFLQVPTPQVKAPIGYLLMIGQILVGINHKFTPIKRDIRDVTLRQIIAHSATLLNHVGLKLLNVLPGIFGGDLLPHLSSVLSSVDTLIPVSRVNGRIIVDEMGVLDNPELIFAGLKTRINYLELVEGFTNMSLLHKSIEAALILSKPQAPHGLAKSNEQKLKSVTMSDLLSDQKTFITEATQDQKNVLRQYFKVLLTRCVLNYSKQSEILRVVILDAVKGAVAKELLHAALLYPHKEAHASVLPMVKQLLNDDELVSVFLNPRLPVLPTKRVIDQASLEEMEQEREEEEEQRPVKKIKIEEPVTVEAPAKDNQKEDITEETKATLETNTNGDVSDYENMVFKPVGSLVENNDVAQALVEDVKPVAAEQALSAQSPARSPSDDESDFEIPEIDIDDD
;
A
#
# COMPACT_ATOMS: atom_id res chain seq x y z
N MET A 1 -37.76 -0.21 -27.22
CA MET A 1 -38.73 0.20 -26.20
C MET A 1 -38.87 1.71 -26.33
N SER A 2 -40.05 2.23 -26.66
CA SER A 2 -40.32 3.65 -26.65
C SER A 2 -40.13 4.15 -25.21
N GLU A 3 -39.14 5.04 -24.96
CA GLU A 3 -39.03 5.69 -23.66
C GLU A 3 -40.35 6.42 -23.40
N GLU A 4 -41.04 6.00 -22.36
CA GLU A 4 -42.25 6.70 -21.92
C GLU A 4 -41.87 8.14 -21.55
N TYR A 5 -42.35 9.09 -22.33
CA TYR A 5 -42.13 10.50 -22.12
C TYR A 5 -43.08 11.02 -21.04
N PHE A 6 -42.51 11.49 -19.92
CA PHE A 6 -43.24 12.19 -18.88
C PHE A 6 -42.98 13.70 -18.99
N PRO A 7 -43.96 14.53 -19.34
CA PRO A 7 -43.79 15.96 -19.40
C PRO A 7 -43.51 16.53 -18.01
N LEU A 8 -42.52 17.42 -17.89
CA LEU A 8 -42.12 18.03 -16.61
C LEU A 8 -43.30 18.79 -15.95
N SER A 9 -44.20 19.37 -16.73
CA SER A 9 -45.43 20.02 -16.23
C SER A 9 -46.32 19.09 -15.40
N SER A 10 -46.34 17.81 -15.67
CA SER A 10 -47.12 16.83 -14.88
C SER A 10 -46.44 16.45 -13.57
N VAL A 11 -45.10 16.59 -13.47
CA VAL A 11 -44.31 16.28 -12.28
C VAL A 11 -44.32 17.43 -11.26
N LEU A 12 -44.33 18.68 -11.74
CA LEU A 12 -44.24 19.88 -10.89
C LEU A 12 -45.31 19.95 -9.79
N PRO A 13 -46.60 19.63 -10.03
CA PRO A 13 -47.66 19.66 -8.98
C PRO A 13 -47.38 18.76 -7.79
N TYR A 14 -46.68 17.61 -8.00
CA TYR A 14 -46.32 16.65 -6.93
C TYR A 14 -45.17 17.15 -6.04
N MET A 15 -44.44 18.18 -6.49
CA MET A 15 -43.38 18.83 -5.70
C MET A 15 -43.92 20.00 -4.89
N GLU A 16 -45.24 20.16 -4.69
CA GLU A 16 -45.83 21.27 -3.94
C GLU A 16 -46.18 20.88 -2.51
N GLY A 17 -45.68 21.64 -1.52
CA GLY A 17 -46.08 21.54 -0.13
C GLY A 17 -46.04 20.12 0.45
N ALA A 18 -47.15 19.71 1.06
CA ALA A 18 -47.29 18.41 1.68
C ALA A 18 -47.35 17.22 0.67
N LYS A 19 -47.67 17.49 -0.59
CA LYS A 19 -47.82 16.44 -1.62
C LYS A 19 -46.54 15.67 -1.87
N ILE A 20 -45.34 16.30 -1.66
CA ILE A 20 -44.06 15.59 -1.84
C ILE A 20 -43.85 14.50 -0.80
N GLU A 21 -44.55 14.54 0.32
CA GLU A 21 -44.46 13.49 1.35
C GLU A 21 -45.28 12.25 1.01
N GLU A 22 -46.27 12.39 0.09
CA GLU A 22 -47.17 11.34 -0.36
C GLU A 22 -46.65 10.60 -1.60
N VAL A 23 -45.67 11.18 -2.31
CA VAL A 23 -45.12 10.63 -3.56
C VAL A 23 -43.96 9.67 -3.26
N ASP A 24 -43.86 8.60 -4.04
CA ASP A 24 -42.66 7.76 -4.08
C ASP A 24 -41.48 8.58 -4.61
N PHE A 25 -40.63 8.94 -3.69
CA PHE A 25 -39.46 9.80 -3.96
C PHE A 25 -38.49 9.15 -4.94
N THR A 26 -38.34 7.83 -4.90
CA THR A 26 -37.47 7.07 -5.81
C THR A 26 -37.97 7.18 -7.24
N TYR A 27 -39.30 7.07 -7.43
CA TYR A 27 -39.91 7.24 -8.72
C TYR A 27 -39.77 8.67 -9.25
N LEU A 28 -39.96 9.66 -8.39
CA LEU A 28 -39.75 11.07 -8.73
C LEU A 28 -38.28 11.32 -9.20
N LEU A 29 -37.30 10.85 -8.44
CA LEU A 29 -35.89 10.97 -8.83
C LEU A 29 -35.58 10.27 -10.15
N SER A 30 -36.11 9.05 -10.35
CA SER A 30 -35.90 8.30 -11.60
C SER A 30 -36.51 9.00 -12.81
N THR A 31 -37.66 9.69 -12.63
CA THR A 31 -38.32 10.46 -13.68
C THR A 31 -37.49 11.72 -14.01
N LEU A 32 -36.99 12.43 -13.00
CA LEU A 32 -36.13 13.61 -13.20
C LEU A 32 -34.75 13.24 -13.78
N ALA A 33 -34.28 12.02 -13.59
CA ALA A 33 -33.03 11.54 -14.16
C ALA A 33 -33.12 11.27 -15.67
N ARG A 34 -34.35 11.13 -16.23
CA ARG A 34 -34.53 10.85 -17.67
C ARG A 34 -34.19 12.06 -18.52
N PRO A 35 -33.27 11.97 -19.50
CA PRO A 35 -32.92 13.08 -20.37
C PRO A 35 -34.12 13.67 -21.11
N SER A 36 -35.05 12.81 -21.57
CA SER A 36 -36.26 13.21 -22.31
C SER A 36 -37.16 14.16 -21.51
N THR A 37 -37.26 13.99 -20.18
CA THR A 37 -38.05 14.83 -19.29
C THR A 37 -37.50 16.27 -19.19
N ILE A 38 -36.19 16.43 -19.21
CA ILE A 38 -35.52 17.73 -19.07
C ILE A 38 -35.34 18.42 -20.42
N LEU A 39 -34.90 17.68 -21.47
CA LEU A 39 -34.64 18.24 -22.81
C LEU A 39 -35.90 18.77 -23.48
N ASN A 40 -37.06 18.12 -23.26
CA ASN A 40 -38.34 18.53 -23.85
C ASN A 40 -39.13 19.50 -22.97
N ALA A 41 -38.60 19.88 -21.81
CA ALA A 41 -39.28 20.78 -20.89
C ALA A 41 -39.25 22.24 -21.36
N SER A 42 -40.30 22.98 -21.08
CA SER A 42 -40.32 24.40 -21.33
C SER A 42 -39.30 25.12 -20.42
N LYS A 43 -38.73 26.22 -20.88
CA LYS A 43 -37.80 27.04 -20.07
C LYS A 43 -38.44 27.52 -18.77
N THR A 44 -39.75 27.80 -18.79
CA THR A 44 -40.53 28.19 -17.61
C THR A 44 -40.63 27.09 -16.60
N ASP A 45 -40.92 25.84 -17.04
CA ASP A 45 -41.03 24.69 -16.16
C ASP A 45 -39.68 24.31 -15.56
N LEU A 46 -38.59 24.40 -16.33
CA LEU A 46 -37.23 24.18 -15.80
C LEU A 46 -36.89 25.23 -14.72
N ASN A 47 -37.24 26.51 -14.94
CA ASN A 47 -37.01 27.54 -13.94
C ASN A 47 -37.82 27.29 -12.67
N HIS A 48 -39.10 26.84 -12.82
CA HIS A 48 -39.93 26.49 -11.67
C HIS A 48 -39.38 25.28 -10.93
N LEU A 49 -38.93 24.21 -11.61
CA LEU A 49 -38.28 23.09 -11.02
C LEU A 49 -37.05 23.48 -10.22
N CYS A 50 -36.12 24.22 -10.85
CA CYS A 50 -34.89 24.62 -10.23
C CYS A 50 -35.11 25.56 -9.01
N ALA A 51 -36.08 26.46 -9.09
CA ALA A 51 -36.44 27.32 -7.97
C ALA A 51 -37.00 26.50 -6.79
N ARG A 52 -37.85 25.50 -7.05
CA ARG A 52 -38.38 24.60 -6.00
C ARG A 52 -37.29 23.83 -5.30
N VAL A 53 -36.34 23.25 -6.04
CA VAL A 53 -35.20 22.50 -5.43
C VAL A 53 -34.37 23.46 -4.56
N ASN A 54 -34.15 24.72 -5.00
CA ASN A 54 -33.46 25.69 -4.18
C ASN A 54 -34.26 26.08 -2.91
N ASN A 55 -35.58 26.12 -3.00
CA ASN A 55 -36.45 26.36 -1.83
C ASN A 55 -36.40 25.20 -0.84
N TYR A 56 -36.35 23.92 -1.34
CA TYR A 56 -36.14 22.77 -0.48
C TYR A 56 -34.81 22.83 0.26
N LEU A 57 -33.72 23.16 -0.44
CA LEU A 57 -32.40 23.33 0.18
C LEU A 57 -32.37 24.39 1.24
N SER A 58 -33.12 25.50 1.04
CA SER A 58 -33.21 26.65 1.95
C SER A 58 -34.25 26.47 3.05
N SER A 59 -35.02 25.40 3.06
CA SER A 59 -36.09 25.16 4.02
C SER A 59 -35.56 24.97 5.46
N ASN A 60 -36.39 25.31 6.44
CA ASN A 60 -36.13 25.04 7.85
C ASN A 60 -36.39 23.57 8.25
N ASN A 61 -37.00 22.79 7.38
CA ASN A 61 -37.25 21.38 7.61
C ASN A 61 -36.06 20.52 7.14
N VAL A 62 -35.50 19.71 8.03
CA VAL A 62 -34.35 18.83 7.78
C VAL A 62 -34.66 17.84 6.64
N LYS A 63 -35.87 17.25 6.63
CA LYS A 63 -36.31 16.32 5.57
C LYS A 63 -36.35 16.99 4.19
N HIS A 64 -36.85 18.24 4.13
CA HIS A 64 -36.88 18.99 2.87
C HIS A 64 -35.45 19.29 2.36
N ARG A 65 -34.50 19.61 3.23
CA ARG A 65 -33.09 19.81 2.86
C ARG A 65 -32.49 18.53 2.28
N TRP A 66 -32.78 17.39 2.89
CA TRP A 66 -32.36 16.09 2.37
C TRP A 66 -32.94 15.81 0.98
N LEU A 67 -34.26 16.02 0.80
CA LEU A 67 -34.92 15.90 -0.50
C LEU A 67 -34.28 16.81 -1.55
N GLY A 68 -34.06 18.08 -1.20
CA GLY A 68 -33.43 19.08 -2.06
C GLY A 68 -32.01 18.68 -2.47
N SER A 69 -31.22 18.09 -1.57
CA SER A 69 -29.85 17.63 -1.87
C SER A 69 -29.83 16.47 -2.87
N LYS A 70 -30.76 15.48 -2.71
CA LYS A 70 -30.89 14.36 -3.66
C LYS A 70 -31.37 14.83 -5.04
N MET A 71 -32.34 15.75 -5.07
CA MET A 71 -32.80 16.35 -6.33
C MET A 71 -31.67 17.15 -7.01
N ALA A 72 -30.86 17.91 -6.26
CA ALA A 72 -29.75 18.65 -6.81
C ALA A 72 -28.70 17.72 -7.47
N ILE A 73 -28.45 16.54 -6.92
CA ILE A 73 -27.59 15.52 -7.55
C ILE A 73 -28.17 15.12 -8.91
N VAL A 74 -29.46 14.71 -8.93
CA VAL A 74 -30.11 14.21 -10.14
C VAL A 74 -30.18 15.30 -11.22
N LEU A 75 -30.54 16.52 -10.86
CA LEU A 75 -30.61 17.61 -11.82
C LEU A 75 -29.26 17.98 -12.42
N ASN A 76 -28.18 17.90 -11.63
CA ASN A 76 -26.83 18.17 -12.16
C ASN A 76 -26.25 17.00 -13.00
N THR A 77 -26.98 15.91 -13.24
CA THR A 77 -26.63 14.95 -14.30
C THR A 77 -26.88 15.55 -15.69
N HIS A 78 -27.81 16.51 -15.81
CA HIS A 78 -28.14 17.18 -17.06
C HIS A 78 -27.23 18.37 -17.31
N ILE A 79 -26.59 18.39 -18.50
CA ILE A 79 -25.62 19.41 -18.85
C ILE A 79 -26.23 20.83 -18.93
N GLU A 80 -27.48 20.93 -19.35
CA GLU A 80 -28.24 22.20 -19.47
C GLU A 80 -28.39 22.84 -18.11
N ILE A 81 -28.67 22.08 -17.07
CA ILE A 81 -28.82 22.59 -15.71
C ILE A 81 -27.44 22.84 -15.11
N THR A 82 -26.46 21.97 -15.32
CA THR A 82 -25.09 22.18 -14.85
C THR A 82 -24.46 23.44 -15.41
N ALA A 83 -24.75 23.78 -16.66
CA ALA A 83 -24.27 25.04 -17.32
C ALA A 83 -25.07 26.26 -16.94
N SER A 84 -26.18 26.15 -16.24
CA SER A 84 -27.06 27.25 -15.87
C SER A 84 -26.60 27.95 -14.58
N GLU A 85 -27.18 29.13 -14.30
CA GLU A 85 -26.96 29.86 -13.04
C GLU A 85 -27.45 29.10 -11.79
N TYR A 86 -28.34 28.11 -11.97
CA TYR A 86 -28.90 27.33 -10.86
C TYR A 86 -27.87 26.49 -10.14
N THR A 87 -26.86 25.98 -10.83
CA THR A 87 -25.74 25.26 -10.20
C THR A 87 -25.01 26.13 -9.18
N SER A 88 -24.81 27.42 -9.50
CA SER A 88 -24.24 28.39 -8.55
C SER A 88 -25.17 28.61 -7.34
N LYS A 89 -26.48 28.68 -7.55
CA LYS A 89 -27.47 28.84 -6.47
C LYS A 89 -27.50 27.57 -5.57
N TYR A 90 -27.48 26.39 -6.17
CA TYR A 90 -27.42 25.12 -5.40
C TYR A 90 -26.17 25.02 -4.54
N LEU A 91 -24.99 25.32 -5.10
CA LEU A 91 -23.75 25.35 -4.30
C LEU A 91 -23.87 26.32 -3.12
N GLY A 92 -24.43 27.54 -3.34
CA GLY A 92 -24.63 28.51 -2.26
C GLY A 92 -25.63 28.04 -1.19
N ALA A 93 -26.70 27.34 -1.59
CA ALA A 93 -27.68 26.80 -0.66
C ALA A 93 -27.09 25.63 0.16
N LEU A 94 -26.36 24.70 -0.50
CA LEU A 94 -25.69 23.60 0.16
C LEU A 94 -24.66 24.09 1.19
N ILE A 95 -23.85 25.11 0.85
CA ILE A 95 -22.89 25.71 1.79
C ILE A 95 -23.62 26.23 3.04
N LYS A 96 -24.73 26.95 2.87
CA LYS A 96 -25.53 27.44 4.00
C LYS A 96 -26.09 26.33 4.88
N VAL A 97 -26.47 25.18 4.29
CA VAL A 97 -26.91 24.01 5.06
C VAL A 97 -25.77 23.49 5.93
N LEU A 98 -24.55 23.39 5.39
CA LEU A 98 -23.37 22.97 6.15
C LEU A 98 -23.01 23.96 7.25
N GLU A 99 -22.97 25.28 6.96
CA GLU A 99 -22.68 26.33 7.93
C GLU A 99 -23.69 26.33 9.09
N SER A 100 -24.96 26.07 8.80
CA SER A 100 -25.99 25.92 9.86
C SER A 100 -25.89 24.59 10.60
N LYS A 101 -24.97 23.69 10.24
CA LYS A 101 -24.85 22.33 10.75
C LYS A 101 -26.19 21.60 10.80
N CYS A 102 -27.08 21.92 9.87
CA CYS A 102 -28.46 21.41 9.82
C CYS A 102 -29.20 21.59 11.16
N PHE A 103 -29.03 22.73 11.84
CA PHE A 103 -29.60 23.09 13.15
C PHE A 103 -29.06 22.29 14.36
N ILE A 104 -28.00 21.56 14.21
CA ILE A 104 -27.31 20.90 15.33
C ILE A 104 -26.60 21.98 16.16
N LYS A 105 -26.96 22.09 17.45
CA LYS A 105 -26.29 23.00 18.38
C LYS A 105 -25.15 22.30 19.11
N ASP A 106 -25.40 21.09 19.59
CA ASP A 106 -24.43 20.29 20.33
C ASP A 106 -24.11 18.99 19.60
N GLU A 107 -22.83 18.66 19.47
CA GLU A 107 -22.37 17.45 18.75
C GLU A 107 -22.89 16.15 19.40
N ASN A 108 -23.04 16.12 20.73
CA ASN A 108 -23.53 14.97 21.47
C ASN A 108 -25.05 14.73 21.34
N SER A 109 -25.81 15.71 20.89
CA SER A 109 -27.28 15.62 20.74
C SER A 109 -27.72 15.64 19.27
N ALA A 110 -26.83 15.33 18.36
CA ALA A 110 -27.10 15.33 16.91
C ALA A 110 -28.19 14.34 16.53
N SER A 111 -29.27 14.83 15.92
CA SER A 111 -30.31 13.97 15.37
C SER A 111 -29.74 13.16 14.20
N VAL A 112 -30.03 11.86 14.14
CA VAL A 112 -29.67 10.98 13.02
C VAL A 112 -30.10 11.54 11.68
N TYR A 113 -31.30 12.13 11.61
CA TYR A 113 -31.82 12.77 10.39
C TYR A 113 -30.98 13.98 9.93
N ALA A 114 -30.44 14.75 10.90
CA ALA A 114 -29.57 15.87 10.58
C ALA A 114 -28.22 15.40 10.05
N ILE A 115 -27.64 14.35 10.64
CA ILE A 115 -26.40 13.71 10.16
C ILE A 115 -26.57 13.20 8.73
N VAL A 116 -27.61 12.39 8.47
CA VAL A 116 -27.90 11.86 7.12
C VAL A 116 -28.13 12.99 6.10
N THR A 117 -28.71 14.10 6.53
CA THR A 117 -28.89 15.28 5.67
C THR A 117 -27.57 15.96 5.35
N LEU A 118 -26.67 16.09 6.32
CA LEU A 118 -25.33 16.64 6.10
C LEU A 118 -24.51 15.73 5.15
N GLU A 119 -24.58 14.41 5.34
CA GLU A 119 -23.96 13.44 4.44
C GLU A 119 -24.46 13.60 3.00
N SER A 120 -25.79 13.71 2.83
CA SER A 120 -26.41 13.89 1.52
C SER A 120 -26.00 15.23 0.88
N CYS A 121 -25.83 16.29 1.68
CA CYS A 121 -25.32 17.57 1.19
C CYS A 121 -23.85 17.49 0.77
N CYS A 122 -23.01 16.74 1.49
CA CYS A 122 -21.63 16.46 1.08
C CYS A 122 -21.57 15.67 -0.24
N ASP A 123 -22.43 14.65 -0.39
CA ASP A 123 -22.55 13.89 -1.65
C ASP A 123 -22.96 14.83 -2.82
N ALA A 124 -23.93 15.71 -2.59
CA ALA A 124 -24.38 16.67 -3.60
C ALA A 124 -23.26 17.64 -3.99
N LEU A 125 -22.50 18.16 -3.01
CA LEU A 125 -21.34 19.02 -3.28
C LEU A 125 -20.26 18.27 -4.06
N SER A 126 -19.92 17.06 -3.66
CA SER A 126 -18.92 16.23 -4.34
C SER A 126 -19.31 15.98 -5.80
N PHE A 127 -20.57 15.62 -6.05
CA PHE A 127 -21.10 15.38 -7.37
C PHE A 127 -21.10 16.63 -8.26
N ILE A 128 -21.60 17.76 -7.75
CA ILE A 128 -21.62 19.02 -8.49
C ILE A 128 -20.20 19.50 -8.80
N ILE A 129 -19.28 19.44 -7.85
CA ILE A 129 -17.87 19.83 -8.04
C ILE A 129 -17.22 18.94 -9.11
N SER A 130 -17.45 17.63 -9.08
CA SER A 130 -16.90 16.71 -10.09
C SER A 130 -17.43 17.01 -11.49
N ASN A 131 -18.72 17.35 -11.64
CA ASN A 131 -19.33 17.70 -12.91
C ASN A 131 -18.88 19.06 -13.47
N ILE A 132 -18.53 20.02 -12.60
CA ILE A 132 -17.98 21.31 -12.99
C ILE A 132 -16.53 21.18 -13.43
N ARG A 133 -15.75 20.30 -12.80
CA ARG A 133 -14.34 20.08 -13.16
C ARG A 133 -14.19 19.68 -14.63
N GLY A 134 -13.15 20.19 -15.26
CA GLY A 134 -12.92 20.01 -16.70
C GLY A 134 -13.64 21.03 -17.59
N LYS A 135 -14.60 21.81 -17.06
CA LYS A 135 -15.28 22.90 -17.77
C LYS A 135 -14.70 24.24 -17.29
N HIS A 136 -13.75 24.82 -18.03
CA HIS A 136 -12.95 25.96 -17.60
C HIS A 136 -13.77 27.18 -17.17
N ALA A 137 -14.81 27.54 -17.92
CA ALA A 137 -15.67 28.68 -17.59
C ALA A 137 -16.40 28.48 -16.25
N LEU A 138 -17.06 27.33 -16.08
CA LEU A 138 -17.79 27.02 -14.84
C LEU A 138 -16.86 26.88 -13.64
N THR A 139 -15.69 26.29 -13.83
CA THR A 139 -14.69 26.17 -12.75
C THR A 139 -14.24 27.55 -12.28
N ARG A 140 -13.97 28.49 -13.22
CA ARG A 140 -13.47 29.82 -12.88
C ARG A 140 -14.56 30.71 -12.28
N GLU A 141 -15.75 30.68 -12.85
CA GLU A 141 -16.81 31.62 -12.49
C GLU A 141 -17.67 31.14 -11.31
N VAL A 142 -17.91 29.82 -11.22
CA VAL A 142 -18.83 29.27 -10.23
C VAL A 142 -18.08 28.61 -9.07
N LEU A 143 -17.10 27.72 -9.35
CA LEU A 143 -16.47 26.90 -8.33
C LEU A 143 -15.41 27.70 -7.55
N THR A 144 -14.45 28.31 -8.24
CA THR A 144 -13.29 28.96 -7.60
C THR A 144 -13.67 30.00 -6.54
N PRO A 145 -14.66 30.89 -6.73
CA PRO A 145 -15.04 31.86 -5.71
C PRO A 145 -15.66 31.23 -4.46
N LYS A 146 -16.28 30.04 -4.58
CA LYS A 146 -16.98 29.40 -3.48
C LYS A 146 -16.13 28.35 -2.74
N LEU A 147 -14.98 27.95 -3.29
CA LEU A 147 -14.09 26.96 -2.67
C LEU A 147 -13.70 27.31 -1.23
N PRO A 148 -13.31 28.56 -0.88
CA PRO A 148 -12.96 28.87 0.50
C PRO A 148 -14.12 28.64 1.49
N SER A 149 -15.35 29.01 1.13
CA SER A 149 -16.52 28.77 1.98
C SER A 149 -16.83 27.27 2.10
N ILE A 150 -16.71 26.51 1.00
CA ILE A 150 -16.91 25.05 1.02
C ILE A 150 -15.89 24.39 1.97
N ILE A 151 -14.61 24.74 1.86
CA ILE A 151 -13.56 24.18 2.73
C ILE A 151 -13.81 24.55 4.18
N GLY A 152 -14.17 25.82 4.45
CA GLY A 152 -14.48 26.32 5.79
C GLY A 152 -15.63 25.54 6.44
N SER A 153 -16.77 25.42 5.74
CA SER A 153 -17.96 24.72 6.23
C SER A 153 -17.69 23.22 6.45
N LEU A 154 -16.93 22.57 5.57
CA LEU A 154 -16.56 21.15 5.74
C LEU A 154 -15.69 20.92 6.99
N LEU A 155 -14.76 21.85 7.26
CA LEU A 155 -13.92 21.78 8.47
C LEU A 155 -14.72 21.96 9.78
N GLU A 156 -15.87 22.61 9.71
CA GLU A 156 -16.74 22.77 10.87
C GLU A 156 -17.61 21.55 11.17
N ILE A 157 -17.88 20.72 10.16
CA ILE A 157 -18.71 19.52 10.31
C ILE A 157 -17.89 18.22 10.33
N ILE A 158 -16.55 18.30 10.29
CA ILE A 158 -15.67 17.15 10.18
C ILE A 158 -15.88 16.12 11.32
N ASN A 159 -16.19 16.57 12.51
CA ASN A 159 -16.47 15.70 13.66
C ASN A 159 -17.87 15.07 13.58
N LEU A 160 -18.84 15.73 12.93
CA LEU A 160 -20.21 15.23 12.81
C LEU A 160 -20.34 14.15 11.72
N VAL A 161 -19.67 14.40 10.58
CA VAL A 161 -19.76 13.56 9.37
C VAL A 161 -18.35 13.31 8.82
N PRO A 162 -17.49 12.59 9.58
CA PRO A 162 -16.06 12.49 9.24
C PRO A 162 -15.81 11.86 7.87
N GLN A 163 -16.55 10.80 7.53
CA GLN A 163 -16.31 10.07 6.28
C GLN A 163 -16.52 10.95 5.05
N LYS A 164 -17.68 11.56 4.90
CA LYS A 164 -18.02 12.39 3.73
C LYS A 164 -17.25 13.69 3.69
N ALA A 165 -17.03 14.31 4.85
CA ALA A 165 -16.27 15.55 4.93
C ALA A 165 -14.80 15.34 4.55
N ILE A 166 -14.15 14.28 5.05
CA ILE A 166 -12.76 13.97 4.73
C ILE A 166 -12.61 13.56 3.26
N ASP A 167 -13.54 12.76 2.72
CA ASP A 167 -13.53 12.38 1.31
C ASP A 167 -13.49 13.61 0.40
N LEU A 168 -14.38 14.56 0.66
CA LEU A 168 -14.46 15.79 -0.13
C LEU A 168 -13.26 16.71 0.12
N LEU A 169 -12.83 16.88 1.38
CA LEU A 169 -11.65 17.68 1.72
C LEU A 169 -10.37 17.12 1.08
N TYR A 170 -10.21 15.79 1.05
CA TYR A 170 -9.09 15.12 0.38
C TYR A 170 -9.07 15.43 -1.12
N ASP A 171 -10.23 15.36 -1.79
CA ASP A 171 -10.36 15.66 -3.21
C ASP A 171 -10.10 17.15 -3.52
N LEU A 172 -10.55 18.05 -2.64
CA LEU A 172 -10.27 19.48 -2.75
C LEU A 172 -8.79 19.80 -2.51
N LEU A 173 -8.17 19.15 -1.53
CA LEU A 173 -6.74 19.30 -1.24
C LEU A 173 -5.88 18.86 -2.42
N LYS A 174 -6.21 17.72 -3.03
CA LYS A 174 -5.50 17.17 -4.18
C LYS A 174 -5.60 18.07 -5.42
N ASN A 175 -6.80 18.60 -5.70
CA ASN A 175 -7.05 19.32 -6.95
C ASN A 175 -6.91 20.85 -6.83
N ASN A 176 -7.04 21.41 -5.64
CA ASN A 176 -7.07 22.86 -5.38
C ASN A 176 -6.13 23.27 -4.24
N SER A 177 -4.90 22.74 -4.22
CA SER A 177 -3.92 22.91 -3.15
C SER A 177 -3.63 24.38 -2.80
N THR A 178 -3.60 25.27 -3.79
CA THR A 178 -3.37 26.73 -3.59
C THR A 178 -4.49 27.40 -2.82
N THR A 179 -5.74 27.10 -3.14
CA THR A 179 -6.91 27.62 -2.43
C THR A 179 -7.05 26.99 -1.05
N PHE A 180 -6.59 25.75 -0.89
CA PHE A 180 -6.64 25.01 0.37
C PHE A 180 -5.59 25.50 1.39
N ARG A 181 -4.52 26.15 0.94
CA ARG A 181 -3.37 26.58 1.78
C ARG A 181 -3.76 27.31 3.07
N PRO A 182 -4.64 28.31 3.09
CA PRO A 182 -5.02 29.02 4.31
C PRO A 182 -5.69 28.12 5.36
N PHE A 183 -6.27 27.02 4.91
CA PHE A 183 -7.00 26.07 5.75
C PHE A 183 -6.16 24.87 6.17
N GLY A 184 -4.95 24.70 5.60
CA GLY A 184 -4.11 23.52 5.79
C GLY A 184 -3.80 23.23 7.25
N SER A 185 -3.37 24.24 8.03
CA SER A 185 -3.07 24.06 9.47
C SER A 185 -4.31 23.73 10.31
N LYS A 186 -5.49 24.30 9.97
CA LYS A 186 -6.75 23.96 10.64
C LYS A 186 -7.15 22.51 10.35
N PHE A 187 -7.00 22.09 9.09
CA PHE A 187 -7.28 20.71 8.66
C PHE A 187 -6.33 19.71 9.31
N GLU A 188 -5.03 19.98 9.31
CA GLU A 188 -4.03 19.14 9.98
C GLU A 188 -4.37 18.91 11.46
N ARG A 189 -4.70 19.99 12.18
CA ARG A 189 -5.09 19.90 13.59
C ARG A 189 -6.37 19.09 13.78
N ALA A 190 -7.36 19.24 12.90
CA ALA A 190 -8.58 18.44 12.95
C ALA A 190 -8.29 16.95 12.71
N LEU A 191 -7.45 16.61 11.73
CA LEU A 191 -7.04 15.21 11.45
C LEU A 191 -6.27 14.59 12.61
N LEU A 192 -5.31 15.32 13.22
CA LEU A 192 -4.57 14.86 14.39
C LEU A 192 -5.51 14.66 15.61
N GLY A 193 -6.51 15.54 15.77
CA GLY A 193 -7.53 15.37 16.78
C GLY A 193 -8.37 14.11 16.59
N LEU A 194 -8.76 13.80 15.37
CA LEU A 194 -9.47 12.55 15.05
C LEU A 194 -8.61 11.31 15.32
N LEU A 195 -7.32 11.34 14.94
CA LEU A 195 -6.37 10.24 15.19
C LEU A 195 -6.11 10.00 16.69
N GLY A 196 -6.09 11.08 17.49
CA GLY A 196 -5.92 10.99 18.94
C GLY A 196 -7.18 10.60 19.69
N SER A 197 -8.34 10.53 19.03
CA SER A 197 -9.61 10.18 19.67
C SER A 197 -9.77 8.67 19.86
N ASP A 198 -10.43 8.26 20.96
CA ASP A 198 -10.78 6.85 21.22
C ASP A 198 -11.73 6.25 20.17
N GLY A 199 -12.38 7.12 19.39
CA GLY A 199 -13.28 6.75 18.32
C GLY A 199 -12.58 6.33 17.02
N PHE A 200 -11.29 6.62 16.86
CA PHE A 200 -10.57 6.39 15.60
C PHE A 200 -10.60 4.92 15.14
N ASN A 201 -10.44 3.99 16.04
CA ASN A 201 -10.46 2.55 15.72
C ASN A 201 -11.83 2.03 15.30
N LYS A 202 -12.91 2.82 15.51
CA LYS A 202 -14.27 2.49 15.05
C LYS A 202 -14.53 2.92 13.60
N PHE A 203 -13.66 3.75 13.04
CA PHE A 203 -13.81 4.17 11.65
C PHE A 203 -13.49 3.01 10.70
N GLU A 204 -14.18 3.02 9.57
CA GLU A 204 -13.89 2.10 8.48
C GLU A 204 -12.44 2.23 8.01
N TYR A 205 -11.81 1.11 7.66
CA TYR A 205 -10.41 1.08 7.23
C TYR A 205 -10.09 2.06 6.08
N GLN A 206 -11.03 2.22 5.14
CA GLN A 206 -10.86 3.15 4.03
C GLN A 206 -10.76 4.61 4.49
N LEU A 207 -11.57 4.98 5.48
CA LEU A 207 -11.52 6.33 6.09
C LEU A 207 -10.20 6.54 6.84
N GLN A 208 -9.77 5.56 7.65
CA GLN A 208 -8.48 5.62 8.34
C GLN A 208 -7.34 5.87 7.35
N GLN A 209 -7.29 5.13 6.23
CA GLN A 209 -6.29 5.31 5.19
C GLN A 209 -6.37 6.69 4.53
N LYS A 210 -7.56 7.24 4.30
CA LYS A 210 -7.72 8.59 3.76
C LYS A 210 -7.22 9.67 4.72
N ILE A 211 -7.43 9.50 6.03
CA ILE A 211 -6.92 10.40 7.06
C ILE A 211 -5.38 10.45 6.99
N PHE A 212 -4.71 9.31 6.95
CA PHE A 212 -3.25 9.24 6.83
C PHE A 212 -2.74 9.90 5.53
N LYS A 213 -3.39 9.61 4.41
CA LYS A 213 -3.05 10.21 3.11
C LYS A 213 -3.31 11.71 3.08
N SER A 214 -4.37 12.19 3.76
CA SER A 214 -4.66 13.62 3.87
C SER A 214 -3.57 14.37 4.62
N LEU A 215 -3.07 13.81 5.74
CA LEU A 215 -1.96 14.40 6.50
C LEU A 215 -0.67 14.51 5.67
N ALA A 216 -0.38 13.50 4.85
CA ALA A 216 0.75 13.56 3.93
C ALA A 216 0.59 14.69 2.89
N LEU A 217 -0.59 14.80 2.26
CA LEU A 217 -0.89 15.82 1.25
C LEU A 217 -0.89 17.24 1.82
N VAL A 218 -1.34 17.44 3.05
CA VAL A 218 -1.33 18.78 3.70
C VAL A 218 0.08 19.35 3.69
N SER A 219 1.10 18.54 3.87
CA SER A 219 2.50 18.99 3.84
C SER A 219 2.88 19.68 2.54
N PHE A 220 2.29 19.28 1.41
CA PHE A 220 2.53 19.90 0.10
C PHE A 220 1.69 21.16 -0.15
N SER A 221 0.62 21.37 0.59
CA SER A 221 -0.23 22.55 0.45
C SER A 221 0.26 23.73 1.28
N LEU A 222 0.92 23.50 2.42
CA LEU A 222 1.28 24.53 3.39
C LEU A 222 2.34 25.52 2.86
N THR A 223 3.34 25.04 2.12
CA THR A 223 4.45 25.87 1.62
C THR A 223 4.50 25.90 0.09
N ARG A 224 5.09 26.98 -0.49
CA ARG A 224 5.28 27.10 -1.94
C ARG A 224 6.61 26.52 -2.41
N ASN A 225 7.69 26.81 -1.71
CA ASN A 225 9.07 26.65 -2.21
C ASN A 225 9.82 25.48 -1.59
N SER A 226 9.37 24.92 -0.46
CA SER A 226 10.07 23.85 0.29
C SER A 226 9.13 22.70 0.69
N THR A 227 8.25 22.33 -0.22
CA THR A 227 7.25 21.28 0.03
C THR A 227 7.86 19.94 0.35
N SER A 228 8.94 19.56 -0.37
CA SER A 228 9.67 18.31 -0.13
C SER A 228 10.43 18.30 1.20
N GLU A 229 10.97 19.44 1.62
CA GLU A 229 11.65 19.59 2.92
C GLU A 229 10.66 19.50 4.07
N LEU A 230 9.50 20.17 3.95
CA LEU A 230 8.45 20.11 4.96
C LEU A 230 7.90 18.67 5.11
N TRP A 231 7.67 17.98 4.00
CA TRP A 231 7.29 16.58 4.01
C TRP A 231 8.34 15.72 4.75
N ARG A 232 9.63 15.90 4.43
CA ARG A 232 10.72 15.17 5.06
C ARG A 232 10.85 15.50 6.55
N THR A 233 10.66 16.76 6.94
CA THR A 233 10.69 17.19 8.34
C THR A 233 9.57 16.52 9.13
N LYS A 234 8.34 16.52 8.62
CA LYS A 234 7.20 15.85 9.26
C LYS A 234 7.39 14.33 9.30
N PHE A 235 7.88 13.74 8.21
CA PHE A 235 8.19 12.31 8.17
C PHE A 235 9.22 11.93 9.24
N ASN A 236 10.32 12.67 9.34
CA ASN A 236 11.33 12.44 10.36
C ASN A 236 10.81 12.67 11.78
N HIS A 237 9.90 13.61 11.96
CA HIS A 237 9.24 13.84 13.24
C HIS A 237 8.45 12.61 13.72
N TYR A 238 7.70 11.95 12.82
CA TYR A 238 7.01 10.70 13.16
C TYR A 238 7.98 9.54 13.40
N VAL A 239 9.10 9.49 12.69
CA VAL A 239 10.18 8.51 12.97
C VAL A 239 10.77 8.72 14.37
N GLN A 240 11.01 9.98 14.76
CA GLN A 240 11.48 10.32 16.12
C GLN A 240 10.45 9.97 17.19
N GLU A 241 9.17 10.18 16.91
CA GLU A 241 8.09 9.79 17.83
C GLU A 241 8.02 8.26 18.00
N ILE A 242 8.17 7.46 16.93
CA ILE A 242 8.29 6.00 17.03
C ILE A 242 9.48 5.62 17.90
N LYS A 243 10.65 6.24 17.70
CA LYS A 243 11.84 5.99 18.52
C LYS A 243 11.58 6.26 19.98
N SER A 244 10.94 7.39 20.33
CA SER A 244 10.61 7.72 21.71
C SER A 244 9.65 6.72 22.34
N VAL A 245 8.65 6.24 21.61
CA VAL A 245 7.70 5.22 22.09
C VAL A 245 8.39 3.86 22.30
N ILE A 246 9.32 3.47 21.41
CA ILE A 246 10.12 2.24 21.59
C ILE A 246 11.05 2.39 22.82
N GLN A 247 11.61 3.56 23.07
CA GLN A 247 12.38 3.82 24.27
C GLN A 247 11.54 3.69 25.56
N ILE A 248 10.26 4.14 25.52
CA ILE A 248 9.32 3.90 26.63
C ILE A 248 9.08 2.40 26.82
N TYR A 249 8.95 1.63 25.72
CA TYR A 249 8.75 0.18 25.79
C TYR A 249 9.95 -0.54 26.42
N SER A 250 11.15 0.03 26.37
CA SER A 250 12.34 -0.50 27.04
C SER A 250 12.22 -0.54 28.58
N GLU A 251 11.22 0.14 29.18
CA GLU A 251 10.91 -0.01 30.59
C GLU A 251 10.37 -1.40 30.95
N PHE A 252 9.83 -2.13 29.99
CA PHE A 252 9.24 -3.46 30.17
C PHE A 252 10.14 -4.60 29.70
N MET A 253 10.99 -4.35 28.71
CA MET A 253 11.89 -5.33 28.12
C MET A 253 13.32 -4.84 28.10
N SER A 254 14.28 -5.74 28.34
CA SER A 254 15.73 -5.44 28.27
C SER A 254 16.19 -5.39 26.83
N LEU A 255 15.88 -4.28 26.13
CA LEU A 255 16.30 -4.07 24.73
C LEU A 255 17.81 -3.87 24.60
N ASP A 256 18.46 -3.47 25.70
CA ASP A 256 19.90 -3.25 25.85
C ASP A 256 20.73 -4.53 25.81
N GLU A 257 20.12 -5.70 26.02
CA GLU A 257 20.79 -6.99 25.88
C GLU A 257 21.05 -7.39 24.41
N ASP A 258 20.37 -6.75 23.45
CA ASP A 258 20.58 -6.96 22.01
C ASP A 258 21.34 -5.78 21.40
N GLU A 259 22.65 -5.98 21.18
CA GLU A 259 23.56 -4.94 20.64
C GLU A 259 23.13 -4.51 19.22
N ASP A 260 22.70 -5.44 18.38
CA ASP A 260 22.29 -5.16 16.99
C ASP A 260 21.03 -4.28 16.96
N LEU A 261 20.05 -4.59 17.82
CA LEU A 261 18.83 -3.81 17.97
C LEU A 261 19.14 -2.40 18.48
N MET A 262 20.00 -2.28 19.49
CA MET A 262 20.41 -0.98 20.03
C MET A 262 21.20 -0.15 19.02
N GLN A 263 22.05 -0.77 18.21
CA GLN A 263 22.76 -0.08 17.15
C GLN A 263 21.78 0.49 16.10
N GLN A 264 20.79 -0.30 15.68
CA GLN A 264 19.75 0.15 14.75
C GLN A 264 18.90 1.27 15.36
N LEU A 265 18.51 1.17 16.63
CA LEU A 265 17.74 2.19 17.34
C LEU A 265 18.51 3.50 17.44
N ASN A 266 19.83 3.44 17.73
CA ASN A 266 20.68 4.61 17.81
C ASN A 266 20.92 5.27 16.43
N ALA A 267 20.94 4.49 15.35
CA ALA A 267 21.08 4.98 13.98
C ALA A 267 19.83 5.76 13.48
N LEU A 268 18.67 5.59 14.10
CA LEU A 268 17.49 6.42 13.84
C LEU A 268 17.74 7.87 14.27
N PRO A 269 17.05 8.87 13.67
CA PRO A 269 17.20 10.27 14.01
C PRO A 269 17.12 10.50 15.53
N SER A 270 18.03 11.31 16.06
CA SER A 270 18.04 11.67 17.48
C SER A 270 16.77 12.43 17.86
N VAL A 271 16.20 12.11 19.02
CA VAL A 271 15.06 12.83 19.59
C VAL A 271 15.62 14.09 20.28
N PRO A 272 15.18 15.31 19.90
CA PRO A 272 15.61 16.54 20.56
C PRO A 272 15.18 16.56 22.03
N GLU A 273 15.93 17.27 22.89
CA GLU A 273 15.56 17.42 24.33
C GLU A 273 14.18 18.05 24.51
N LYS A 274 13.79 18.97 23.62
CA LYS A 274 12.46 19.60 23.58
C LYS A 274 11.62 19.02 22.45
N PHE A 275 11.37 17.72 22.50
CA PHE A 275 10.55 17.05 21.52
C PHE A 275 9.08 17.15 21.95
N GLU A 276 8.26 17.77 21.09
CA GLU A 276 6.81 17.83 21.25
C GLU A 276 6.19 16.72 20.40
N PRO A 277 5.66 15.65 21.00
CA PRO A 277 5.00 14.58 20.24
C PRO A 277 3.74 15.11 19.56
N SER A 278 3.39 14.53 18.41
CA SER A 278 2.16 14.89 17.67
C SER A 278 0.89 14.47 18.42
N PHE A 279 1.02 13.52 19.31
CA PHE A 279 -0.09 12.97 20.11
C PHE A 279 0.16 13.17 21.61
N ALA A 280 -0.89 13.01 22.40
CA ALA A 280 -0.79 13.11 23.85
C ALA A 280 0.34 12.22 24.40
N PRO A 281 1.14 12.71 25.36
CA PRO A 281 2.22 11.93 25.95
C PRO A 281 1.68 10.65 26.57
N LEU A 282 2.49 9.59 26.53
CA LEU A 282 2.18 8.33 27.19
C LEU A 282 2.71 8.42 28.63
N ASP A 283 1.82 8.68 29.57
CA ASP A 283 2.17 8.68 30.99
C ASP A 283 2.31 7.22 31.47
N ILE A 284 3.48 6.90 32.03
CA ILE A 284 3.72 5.56 32.59
C ILE A 284 3.22 5.54 34.01
N ASP A 285 2.03 5.01 34.23
CA ASP A 285 1.54 4.66 35.56
C ASP A 285 1.81 3.17 35.82
N LEU A 286 2.69 2.89 36.78
CA LEU A 286 3.03 1.52 37.18
C LEU A 286 1.83 0.73 37.69
N ASN A 287 0.78 1.41 38.16
CA ASN A 287 -0.45 0.77 38.62
C ASN A 287 -1.34 0.25 37.50
N GLU A 288 -1.20 0.85 36.27
CA GLU A 288 -1.99 0.49 35.11
C GLU A 288 -1.11 -0.04 33.96
N SER A 289 -0.02 -0.74 34.28
CA SER A 289 1.00 -1.20 33.32
C SER A 289 0.43 -1.95 32.11
N SER A 290 -0.63 -2.76 32.32
CA SER A 290 -1.26 -3.50 31.23
C SER A 290 -1.92 -2.59 30.18
N LEU A 291 -2.61 -1.54 30.64
CA LEU A 291 -3.24 -0.55 29.77
C LEU A 291 -2.17 0.29 29.03
N GLN A 292 -1.08 0.62 29.72
CA GLN A 292 0.04 1.36 29.12
C GLN A 292 0.70 0.59 27.98
N ILE A 293 0.95 -0.70 28.15
CA ILE A 293 1.51 -1.56 27.11
C ILE A 293 0.60 -1.57 25.87
N THR A 294 -0.70 -1.70 26.08
CA THR A 294 -1.67 -1.67 24.99
C THR A 294 -1.68 -0.31 24.25
N LYS A 295 -1.59 0.80 25.00
CA LYS A 295 -1.48 2.15 24.43
C LYS A 295 -0.19 2.33 23.63
N ILE A 296 0.94 1.78 24.11
CA ILE A 296 2.23 1.80 23.39
C ILE A 296 2.10 1.09 22.03
N VAL A 297 1.59 -0.15 22.04
CA VAL A 297 1.41 -0.92 20.80
C VAL A 297 0.48 -0.20 19.82
N SER A 298 -0.65 0.31 20.31
CA SER A 298 -1.60 1.06 19.48
C SER A 298 -0.98 2.34 18.90
N ARG A 299 -0.13 3.03 19.68
CA ARG A 299 0.59 4.22 19.22
C ARG A 299 1.61 3.89 18.13
N VAL A 300 2.37 2.81 18.30
CA VAL A 300 3.33 2.36 17.27
C VAL A 300 2.60 1.96 15.99
N ASP A 301 1.50 1.20 16.07
CA ASP A 301 0.71 0.83 14.89
C ASP A 301 0.14 2.06 14.18
N LEU A 302 -0.39 3.03 14.93
CA LEU A 302 -0.90 4.28 14.37
C LEU A 302 0.20 5.07 13.64
N LEU A 303 1.38 5.22 14.25
CA LEU A 303 2.50 5.94 13.65
C LEU A 303 3.05 5.23 12.40
N VAL A 304 3.14 3.90 12.43
CA VAL A 304 3.54 3.10 11.27
C VAL A 304 2.52 3.24 10.13
N ASN A 305 1.22 3.18 10.43
CA ASN A 305 0.18 3.41 9.43
C ASN A 305 0.25 4.83 8.84
N LEU A 306 0.61 5.81 9.65
CA LEU A 306 0.82 7.17 9.19
C LEU A 306 2.01 7.26 8.21
N LEU A 307 3.16 6.63 8.54
CA LEU A 307 4.31 6.53 7.64
C LEU A 307 3.94 5.85 6.32
N VAL A 308 3.20 4.74 6.37
CA VAL A 308 2.67 4.05 5.19
C VAL A 308 1.78 4.98 4.36
N GLY A 309 0.91 5.75 5.00
CA GLY A 309 0.06 6.75 4.35
C GLY A 309 0.89 7.82 3.62
N PHE A 310 1.99 8.28 4.23
CA PHE A 310 2.92 9.21 3.60
C PHE A 310 3.59 8.65 2.34
N LEU A 311 3.85 7.35 2.30
CA LEU A 311 4.48 6.68 1.16
C LEU A 311 3.49 6.36 0.02
N GLN A 312 2.22 6.17 0.32
CA GLN A 312 1.20 5.76 -0.66
C GLN A 312 0.58 6.93 -1.43
N VAL A 313 0.88 8.15 -1.06
CA VAL A 313 0.33 9.33 -1.73
C VAL A 313 1.20 9.69 -2.95
N PRO A 314 0.60 9.94 -4.13
CA PRO A 314 1.34 10.47 -5.27
C PRO A 314 1.84 11.88 -4.93
N THR A 315 3.15 12.01 -4.79
CA THR A 315 3.81 13.25 -4.40
C THR A 315 4.75 13.73 -5.51
N PRO A 316 5.09 15.02 -5.58
CA PRO A 316 6.25 15.47 -6.33
C PRO A 316 7.52 14.75 -5.87
N GLN A 317 8.61 14.84 -6.62
CA GLN A 317 9.87 14.16 -6.29
C GLN A 317 10.31 14.46 -4.86
N VAL A 318 10.24 13.44 -4.00
CA VAL A 318 10.68 13.47 -2.60
C VAL A 318 11.68 12.36 -2.36
N LYS A 319 12.77 12.67 -1.69
CA LYS A 319 13.75 11.67 -1.25
C LYS A 319 13.23 11.01 0.03
N ALA A 320 12.61 9.84 -0.09
CA ALA A 320 12.17 9.05 1.06
C ALA A 320 13.39 8.37 1.74
N PRO A 321 13.48 8.40 3.08
CA PRO A 321 14.58 7.77 3.80
C PRO A 321 14.33 6.26 3.97
N ILE A 322 14.59 5.47 2.91
CA ILE A 322 14.39 4.01 2.88
C ILE A 322 15.08 3.32 4.06
N GLY A 323 16.31 3.74 4.39
CA GLY A 323 17.07 3.17 5.49
C GLY A 323 16.34 3.26 6.83
N TYR A 324 15.71 4.38 7.16
CA TYR A 324 14.97 4.52 8.41
C TYR A 324 13.71 3.64 8.44
N LEU A 325 13.02 3.50 7.32
CA LEU A 325 11.85 2.62 7.20
C LEU A 325 12.22 1.16 7.43
N LEU A 326 13.31 0.72 6.81
CA LEU A 326 13.82 -0.64 6.99
C LEU A 326 14.27 -0.87 8.43
N MET A 327 15.02 0.07 9.03
CA MET A 327 15.44 -0.03 10.42
C MET A 327 14.23 -0.12 11.38
N ILE A 328 13.21 0.72 11.22
CA ILE A 328 11.99 0.65 12.04
C ILE A 328 11.35 -0.72 11.91
N GLY A 329 11.16 -1.22 10.67
CA GLY A 329 10.59 -2.54 10.44
C GLY A 329 11.41 -3.66 11.09
N GLN A 330 12.75 -3.61 10.96
CA GLN A 330 13.67 -4.59 11.54
C GLN A 330 13.70 -4.52 13.07
N ILE A 331 13.72 -3.32 13.66
CA ILE A 331 13.64 -3.12 15.11
C ILE A 331 12.35 -3.76 15.66
N LEU A 332 11.21 -3.42 15.06
CA LEU A 332 9.92 -3.94 15.51
C LEU A 332 9.82 -5.48 15.37
N VAL A 333 10.40 -6.04 14.31
CA VAL A 333 10.49 -7.49 14.10
C VAL A 333 11.49 -8.15 15.05
N GLY A 334 12.56 -7.45 15.42
CA GLY A 334 13.60 -7.91 16.35
C GLY A 334 13.16 -7.99 17.81
N ILE A 335 12.13 -7.22 18.22
CA ILE A 335 11.59 -7.27 19.59
C ILE A 335 10.93 -8.64 19.83
N ASN A 336 11.68 -9.55 20.47
CA ASN A 336 11.21 -10.90 20.74
C ASN A 336 11.62 -11.32 22.15
N HIS A 337 10.65 -11.75 22.96
CA HIS A 337 10.87 -12.19 24.36
C HIS A 337 11.92 -13.30 24.53
N LYS A 338 12.33 -13.98 23.45
CA LYS A 338 13.40 -14.98 23.48
C LYS A 338 14.80 -14.37 23.42
N PHE A 339 14.96 -13.25 22.74
CA PHE A 339 16.25 -12.54 22.57
C PHE A 339 16.36 -11.32 23.45
N THR A 340 15.25 -10.61 23.62
CA THR A 340 15.12 -9.46 24.52
C THR A 340 14.24 -9.85 25.70
N PRO A 341 14.81 -10.26 26.84
CA PRO A 341 14.03 -10.79 27.96
C PRO A 341 13.23 -9.68 28.64
N ILE A 342 12.11 -10.08 29.27
CA ILE A 342 11.30 -9.20 30.11
C ILE A 342 12.12 -8.85 31.34
N LYS A 343 12.11 -7.58 31.77
CA LYS A 343 12.85 -7.11 32.92
C LYS A 343 12.55 -7.94 34.17
N ARG A 344 13.59 -8.24 34.95
CA ARG A 344 13.50 -9.14 36.12
C ARG A 344 12.63 -8.61 37.23
N ASP A 345 12.45 -7.29 37.31
CA ASP A 345 11.62 -6.62 38.31
C ASP A 345 10.12 -6.89 38.15
N ILE A 346 9.72 -7.27 36.90
CA ILE A 346 8.33 -7.61 36.59
C ILE A 346 8.07 -9.06 36.99
N ARG A 347 7.42 -9.24 38.16
CA ARG A 347 7.12 -10.57 38.75
C ARG A 347 5.72 -11.06 38.44
N ASP A 348 4.78 -10.16 38.12
CA ASP A 348 3.41 -10.51 37.79
C ASP A 348 3.35 -11.37 36.53
N VAL A 349 2.76 -12.56 36.66
CA VAL A 349 2.64 -13.53 35.55
C VAL A 349 1.71 -13.02 34.48
N THR A 350 0.63 -12.32 34.85
CA THR A 350 -0.35 -11.78 33.89
C THR A 350 0.29 -10.65 33.06
N LEU A 351 1.02 -9.77 33.73
CA LEU A 351 1.73 -8.68 33.06
C LEU A 351 2.81 -9.23 32.11
N ARG A 352 3.56 -10.27 32.51
CA ARG A 352 4.55 -10.94 31.63
C ARG A 352 3.90 -11.54 30.38
N GLN A 353 2.72 -12.13 30.50
CA GLN A 353 1.97 -12.66 29.35
C GLN A 353 1.52 -11.54 28.43
N ILE A 354 1.06 -10.40 28.96
CA ILE A 354 0.67 -9.24 28.18
C ILE A 354 1.87 -8.66 27.45
N ILE A 355 3.04 -8.54 28.10
CA ILE A 355 4.26 -8.07 27.46
C ILE A 355 4.68 -9.04 26.32
N ALA A 356 4.66 -10.34 26.56
CA ALA A 356 5.00 -11.33 25.54
C ALA A 356 4.05 -11.25 24.31
N HIS A 357 2.75 -11.07 24.58
CA HIS A 357 1.77 -10.88 23.52
C HIS A 357 1.97 -9.54 22.78
N SER A 358 2.27 -8.47 23.51
CA SER A 358 2.52 -7.15 22.90
C SER A 358 3.73 -7.15 21.99
N ALA A 359 4.79 -7.90 22.34
CA ALA A 359 5.94 -8.10 21.46
C ALA A 359 5.52 -8.75 20.12
N THR A 360 4.65 -9.76 20.17
CA THR A 360 4.09 -10.39 18.96
C THR A 360 3.29 -9.38 18.10
N LEU A 361 2.50 -8.51 18.75
CA LEU A 361 1.77 -7.46 18.04
C LEU A 361 2.72 -6.44 17.38
N LEU A 362 3.80 -6.04 18.06
CA LEU A 362 4.83 -5.16 17.49
C LEU A 362 5.53 -5.82 16.28
N ASN A 363 5.78 -7.13 16.34
CA ASN A 363 6.31 -7.88 15.20
C ASN A 363 5.35 -7.82 14.01
N HIS A 364 4.04 -7.98 14.22
CA HIS A 364 3.04 -7.81 13.16
C HIS A 364 3.06 -6.41 12.55
N VAL A 365 3.20 -5.36 13.38
CA VAL A 365 3.30 -3.98 12.91
C VAL A 365 4.57 -3.77 12.08
N GLY A 366 5.71 -4.34 12.52
CA GLY A 366 6.96 -4.33 11.75
C GLY A 366 6.84 -5.04 10.39
N LEU A 367 6.24 -6.24 10.38
CA LEU A 367 5.98 -6.98 9.14
C LEU A 367 5.03 -6.23 8.20
N LYS A 368 4.01 -5.56 8.73
CA LYS A 368 3.08 -4.73 7.96
C LYS A 368 3.83 -3.60 7.23
N LEU A 369 4.75 -2.92 7.91
CA LEU A 369 5.60 -1.91 7.30
C LEU A 369 6.47 -2.52 6.20
N LEU A 370 7.25 -3.56 6.54
CA LEU A 370 8.15 -4.23 5.59
C LEU A 370 7.40 -4.76 4.36
N ASN A 371 6.18 -5.27 4.53
CA ASN A 371 5.37 -5.84 3.46
C ASN A 371 4.92 -4.81 2.41
N VAL A 372 4.80 -3.55 2.78
CA VAL A 372 4.38 -2.47 1.87
C VAL A 372 5.54 -1.92 1.04
N LEU A 373 6.77 -1.96 1.56
CA LEU A 373 7.94 -1.34 0.92
C LEU A 373 8.26 -1.89 -0.48
N PRO A 374 8.20 -3.21 -0.75
CA PRO A 374 8.49 -3.77 -2.08
C PRO A 374 7.59 -3.21 -3.19
N GLY A 375 6.32 -2.99 -2.90
CA GLY A 375 5.38 -2.42 -3.86
C GLY A 375 5.63 -0.93 -4.18
N ILE A 376 6.35 -0.21 -3.32
CA ILE A 376 6.63 1.22 -3.48
C ILE A 376 8.02 1.45 -4.08
N PHE A 377 9.04 0.78 -3.55
CA PHE A 377 10.45 1.04 -3.90
C PHE A 377 11.03 0.01 -4.89
N GLY A 378 10.40 -1.15 -5.05
CA GLY A 378 10.83 -2.16 -6.01
C GLY A 378 12.32 -2.51 -5.90
N GLY A 379 13.07 -2.33 -6.97
CA GLY A 379 14.49 -2.68 -7.07
C GLY A 379 15.42 -1.94 -6.12
N ASP A 380 15.04 -0.77 -5.60
CA ASP A 380 15.86 -0.01 -4.65
C ASP A 380 16.09 -0.76 -3.32
N LEU A 381 15.26 -1.78 -3.05
CA LEU A 381 15.38 -2.62 -1.85
C LEU A 381 16.36 -3.79 -2.01
N LEU A 382 16.86 -4.08 -3.22
CA LEU A 382 17.74 -5.22 -3.47
C LEU A 382 19.01 -5.24 -2.58
N PRO A 383 19.70 -4.12 -2.33
CA PRO A 383 20.85 -4.12 -1.43
C PRO A 383 20.53 -4.56 0.01
N HIS A 384 19.28 -4.37 0.44
CA HIS A 384 18.81 -4.66 1.79
C HIS A 384 18.10 -6.01 1.92
N LEU A 385 17.94 -6.75 0.81
CA LEU A 385 17.18 -8.00 0.76
C LEU A 385 17.65 -9.02 1.81
N SER A 386 18.96 -9.27 1.88
CA SER A 386 19.51 -10.26 2.82
C SER A 386 19.29 -9.85 4.28
N SER A 387 19.42 -8.58 4.60
CA SER A 387 19.19 -8.04 5.94
C SER A 387 17.72 -8.21 6.36
N VAL A 388 16.77 -7.86 5.49
CA VAL A 388 15.34 -8.02 5.77
C VAL A 388 14.96 -9.49 5.91
N LEU A 389 15.43 -10.35 5.01
CA LEU A 389 15.14 -11.80 5.09
C LEU A 389 15.71 -12.40 6.37
N SER A 390 16.91 -11.96 6.81
CA SER A 390 17.51 -12.38 8.07
C SER A 390 16.68 -11.93 9.28
N SER A 391 16.23 -10.67 9.30
CA SER A 391 15.38 -10.16 10.39
C SER A 391 14.05 -10.91 10.47
N VAL A 392 13.40 -11.19 9.33
CA VAL A 392 12.15 -11.99 9.30
C VAL A 392 12.42 -13.45 9.72
N ASP A 393 13.65 -13.97 9.54
CA ASP A 393 14.03 -15.32 9.94
C ASP A 393 14.08 -15.51 11.46
N THR A 394 14.32 -14.44 12.23
CA THR A 394 14.32 -14.48 13.69
C THR A 394 12.95 -14.77 14.30
N LEU A 395 11.88 -14.51 13.55
CA LEU A 395 10.51 -14.80 14.00
C LEU A 395 10.19 -16.30 14.02
N ILE A 396 10.94 -17.11 13.28
CA ILE A 396 10.71 -18.56 13.22
C ILE A 396 11.30 -19.21 14.47
N PRO A 397 10.46 -19.86 15.29
CA PRO A 397 10.95 -20.49 16.50
C PRO A 397 11.86 -21.66 16.18
N VAL A 398 12.97 -21.75 16.90
CA VAL A 398 13.97 -22.81 16.76
C VAL A 398 14.27 -23.44 18.10
N SER A 399 14.53 -24.75 18.09
CA SER A 399 14.97 -25.53 19.23
C SER A 399 16.34 -26.17 18.94
N ARG A 400 17.12 -26.44 19.98
CA ARG A 400 18.40 -27.17 19.87
C ARG A 400 18.17 -28.63 20.22
N VAL A 401 18.30 -29.48 19.25
CA VAL A 401 18.23 -30.97 19.44
C VAL A 401 19.56 -31.56 19.01
N ASN A 402 20.24 -32.27 19.92
CA ASN A 402 21.54 -32.90 19.63
C ASN A 402 22.60 -31.94 19.04
N GLY A 403 22.63 -30.69 19.52
CA GLY A 403 23.57 -29.67 19.01
C GLY A 403 23.20 -29.03 17.68
N ARG A 404 22.16 -29.51 17.00
CA ARG A 404 21.61 -28.92 15.74
C ARG A 404 20.46 -27.98 16.02
N ILE A 405 20.42 -26.90 15.27
CA ILE A 405 19.30 -25.96 15.31
C ILE A 405 18.23 -26.48 14.35
N ILE A 406 17.05 -26.80 14.89
CA ILE A 406 15.91 -27.32 14.14
C ILE A 406 14.72 -26.37 14.40
N VAL A 407 13.85 -26.22 13.41
CA VAL A 407 12.60 -25.46 13.58
C VAL A 407 11.72 -26.15 14.63
N ASP A 408 11.27 -25.37 15.59
CA ASP A 408 10.39 -25.85 16.66
C ASP A 408 8.94 -25.95 16.14
N GLU A 409 8.51 -27.19 15.89
CA GLU A 409 7.17 -27.47 15.36
C GLU A 409 6.07 -26.94 16.27
N MET A 410 6.20 -27.10 17.58
CA MET A 410 5.20 -26.60 18.55
C MET A 410 5.18 -25.09 18.57
N GLY A 411 6.34 -24.43 18.57
CA GLY A 411 6.42 -22.98 18.53
C GLY A 411 5.87 -22.36 17.24
N VAL A 412 5.98 -23.06 16.10
CA VAL A 412 5.36 -22.62 14.82
C VAL A 412 3.84 -22.72 14.90
N LEU A 413 3.31 -23.76 15.53
CA LEU A 413 1.87 -24.00 15.67
C LEU A 413 1.21 -23.13 16.74
N ASP A 414 1.96 -22.67 17.74
CA ASP A 414 1.47 -21.76 18.77
C ASP A 414 1.14 -20.35 18.22
N ASN A 415 1.91 -19.86 17.21
CA ASN A 415 1.71 -18.55 16.61
C ASN A 415 1.73 -18.63 15.07
N PRO A 416 0.79 -19.34 14.43
CA PRO A 416 0.80 -19.53 12.98
C PRO A 416 0.60 -18.22 12.22
N GLU A 417 -0.20 -17.28 12.74
CA GLU A 417 -0.51 -16.00 12.08
C GLU A 417 0.75 -15.15 11.88
N LEU A 418 1.63 -15.09 12.87
CA LEU A 418 2.90 -14.38 12.77
C LEU A 418 3.79 -14.99 11.67
N ILE A 419 3.85 -16.32 11.62
CA ILE A 419 4.63 -17.04 10.59
C ILE A 419 4.03 -16.75 9.19
N PHE A 420 2.71 -16.81 9.02
CA PHE A 420 2.07 -16.48 7.75
C PHE A 420 2.33 -15.03 7.32
N ALA A 421 2.30 -14.09 8.25
CA ALA A 421 2.67 -12.69 7.97
C ALA A 421 4.15 -12.58 7.52
N GLY A 422 5.05 -13.30 8.19
CA GLY A 422 6.45 -13.39 7.80
C GLY A 422 6.65 -14.03 6.41
N LEU A 423 5.93 -15.10 6.09
CA LEU A 423 5.96 -15.72 4.77
C LEU A 423 5.45 -14.76 3.68
N LYS A 424 4.38 -14.02 3.95
CA LYS A 424 3.86 -13.00 3.01
C LYS A 424 4.89 -11.91 2.74
N THR A 425 5.58 -11.44 3.77
CA THR A 425 6.68 -10.47 3.60
C THR A 425 7.79 -11.08 2.73
N ARG A 426 8.21 -12.33 2.99
CA ARG A 426 9.22 -13.02 2.17
C ARG A 426 8.80 -13.16 0.71
N ILE A 427 7.55 -13.50 0.42
CA ILE A 427 7.01 -13.55 -0.95
C ILE A 427 7.30 -12.25 -1.67
N ASN A 428 6.87 -11.11 -1.11
CA ASN A 428 7.01 -9.81 -1.74
C ASN A 428 8.46 -9.40 -1.99
N TYR A 429 9.38 -9.76 -1.10
CA TYR A 429 10.82 -9.48 -1.30
C TYR A 429 11.49 -10.44 -2.28
N LEU A 430 11.14 -11.73 -2.27
CA LEU A 430 11.68 -12.71 -3.21
C LEU A 430 11.16 -12.51 -4.65
N GLU A 431 9.99 -11.92 -4.82
CA GLU A 431 9.46 -11.55 -6.15
C GLU A 431 10.30 -10.47 -6.84
N LEU A 432 11.08 -9.68 -6.08
CA LEU A 432 11.99 -8.67 -6.63
C LEU A 432 13.23 -9.26 -7.32
N VAL A 433 13.53 -10.53 -7.10
CA VAL A 433 14.78 -11.16 -7.54
C VAL A 433 14.51 -12.37 -8.43
N GLU A 434 15.38 -12.60 -9.40
CA GLU A 434 15.42 -13.83 -10.19
C GLU A 434 16.65 -14.64 -9.79
N GLY A 435 16.43 -15.91 -9.40
CA GLY A 435 17.52 -16.85 -9.12
C GLY A 435 18.20 -16.62 -7.74
N PHE A 436 17.42 -16.44 -6.69
CA PHE A 436 17.96 -16.31 -5.32
C PHE A 436 18.65 -17.62 -4.88
N THR A 437 19.93 -17.53 -4.49
CA THR A 437 20.80 -18.71 -4.22
C THR A 437 21.09 -18.97 -2.76
N ASN A 438 20.89 -17.96 -1.86
CA ASN A 438 21.24 -18.11 -0.45
C ASN A 438 20.23 -18.97 0.32
N MET A 439 20.47 -20.29 0.34
CA MET A 439 19.62 -21.28 1.01
C MET A 439 19.58 -21.12 2.53
N SER A 440 20.61 -20.56 3.17
CA SER A 440 20.64 -20.41 4.63
C SER A 440 19.53 -19.51 5.15
N LEU A 441 19.14 -18.47 4.37
CA LEU A 441 18.03 -17.56 4.67
C LEU A 441 16.65 -18.14 4.34
N LEU A 442 16.57 -19.25 3.61
CA LEU A 442 15.31 -19.87 3.22
C LEU A 442 14.99 -21.15 4.02
N HIS A 443 16.01 -21.81 4.57
CA HIS A 443 15.86 -23.13 5.18
C HIS A 443 14.78 -23.18 6.26
N LYS A 444 14.84 -22.30 7.25
CA LYS A 444 13.88 -22.29 8.35
C LYS A 444 12.45 -21.94 7.88
N SER A 445 12.32 -21.00 6.94
CA SER A 445 11.01 -20.63 6.42
C SER A 445 10.38 -21.72 5.54
N ILE A 446 11.19 -22.48 4.81
CA ILE A 446 10.71 -23.65 4.07
C ILE A 446 10.22 -24.73 5.05
N GLU A 447 10.98 -25.02 6.11
CA GLU A 447 10.56 -25.99 7.12
C GLU A 447 9.29 -25.55 7.85
N ALA A 448 9.21 -24.28 8.25
CA ALA A 448 7.99 -23.74 8.88
C ALA A 448 6.78 -23.85 7.94
N ALA A 449 6.93 -23.52 6.65
CA ALA A 449 5.87 -23.65 5.67
C ALA A 449 5.45 -25.11 5.44
N LEU A 450 6.40 -26.05 5.45
CA LEU A 450 6.11 -27.49 5.36
C LEU A 450 5.38 -28.01 6.60
N ILE A 451 5.72 -27.51 7.81
CA ILE A 451 5.00 -27.84 9.04
C ILE A 451 3.56 -27.34 8.95
N LEU A 452 3.36 -26.07 8.57
CA LEU A 452 2.02 -25.47 8.47
C LEU A 452 1.15 -26.06 7.36
N SER A 453 1.75 -26.71 6.37
CA SER A 453 1.02 -27.39 5.29
C SER A 453 0.43 -28.75 5.70
N LYS A 454 0.91 -29.31 6.82
CA LYS A 454 0.41 -30.60 7.33
C LYS A 454 -0.90 -30.38 8.11
N PRO A 455 -1.86 -31.33 7.99
CA PRO A 455 -3.03 -31.32 8.85
C PRO A 455 -2.59 -31.51 10.32
N GLN A 456 -3.10 -30.67 11.21
CA GLN A 456 -2.71 -30.65 12.61
C GLN A 456 -3.79 -31.27 13.48
N ALA A 457 -3.40 -32.01 14.51
CA ALA A 457 -4.33 -32.39 15.58
C ALA A 457 -4.71 -31.15 16.40
N PRO A 458 -5.97 -30.96 16.79
CA PRO A 458 -6.41 -29.79 17.56
C PRO A 458 -5.63 -29.68 18.88
N HIS A 459 -5.06 -28.49 19.11
CA HIS A 459 -4.33 -28.19 20.35
C HIS A 459 -5.25 -28.36 21.55
N GLY A 460 -4.86 -29.17 22.51
CA GLY A 460 -5.62 -29.45 23.73
C GLY A 460 -6.06 -30.90 23.88
N LEU A 461 -6.14 -31.67 22.81
CA LEU A 461 -6.42 -33.10 22.88
C LEU A 461 -5.16 -33.97 23.09
N ALA A 462 -3.98 -33.42 22.78
CA ALA A 462 -2.74 -34.19 22.75
C ALA A 462 -2.20 -34.59 24.14
N LYS A 463 -2.46 -33.86 25.22
CA LYS A 463 -1.89 -34.15 26.55
C LYS A 463 -2.83 -34.84 27.54
N SER A 464 -4.17 -34.70 27.37
CA SER A 464 -5.13 -35.31 28.30
C SER A 464 -5.85 -36.54 27.72
N ASN A 465 -5.67 -36.84 26.43
CA ASN A 465 -6.50 -37.78 25.70
C ASN A 465 -5.73 -38.94 24.97
N GLU A 466 -4.44 -39.14 25.20
CA GLU A 466 -3.80 -40.38 24.70
C GLU A 466 -4.54 -41.64 25.16
N GLN A 467 -5.14 -41.57 26.34
CA GLN A 467 -6.00 -42.67 26.86
C GLN A 467 -7.40 -42.63 26.25
N LYS A 468 -7.96 -41.46 25.86
CA LYS A 468 -9.29 -41.33 25.24
C LYS A 468 -9.22 -41.56 23.72
N LEU A 469 -8.10 -41.25 23.05
CA LEU A 469 -7.92 -41.53 21.63
C LEU A 469 -7.92 -43.06 21.34
N LYS A 470 -7.52 -43.88 22.32
CA LYS A 470 -7.58 -45.33 22.19
C LYS A 470 -9.00 -45.91 22.16
N SER A 471 -10.00 -45.12 22.53
CA SER A 471 -11.43 -45.51 22.51
C SER A 471 -12.20 -44.92 21.31
N VAL A 472 -11.58 -44.02 20.51
CA VAL A 472 -12.22 -43.46 19.31
C VAL A 472 -12.10 -44.47 18.18
N THR A 473 -13.23 -44.90 17.65
CA THR A 473 -13.27 -45.81 16.53
C THR A 473 -12.85 -45.16 15.22
N MET A 474 -12.30 -45.90 14.27
CA MET A 474 -11.94 -45.39 12.96
C MET A 474 -13.18 -44.79 12.24
N SER A 475 -14.37 -45.31 12.56
CA SER A 475 -15.66 -44.77 12.07
C SER A 475 -15.91 -43.36 12.57
N ASP A 476 -15.61 -43.02 13.82
CA ASP A 476 -15.82 -41.69 14.39
C ASP A 476 -14.83 -40.70 13.80
N LEU A 477 -13.59 -41.11 13.54
CA LEU A 477 -12.58 -40.28 12.85
C LEU A 477 -12.96 -39.98 11.41
N LEU A 478 -13.64 -40.90 10.72
CA LEU A 478 -14.07 -40.72 9.34
C LEU A 478 -15.37 -39.92 9.23
N SER A 479 -16.24 -40.03 10.23
CA SER A 479 -17.54 -39.32 10.22
C SER A 479 -17.42 -37.82 10.55
N ASP A 480 -16.48 -37.43 11.40
CA ASP A 480 -16.28 -36.01 11.78
C ASP A 480 -14.80 -35.64 11.83
N GLN A 481 -14.17 -35.72 10.68
CA GLN A 481 -12.73 -35.42 10.50
C GLN A 481 -12.37 -33.99 10.94
N LYS A 482 -13.29 -33.03 10.78
CA LYS A 482 -13.06 -31.62 11.13
C LYS A 482 -12.94 -31.38 12.65
N THR A 483 -13.52 -32.24 13.46
CA THR A 483 -13.42 -32.16 14.93
C THR A 483 -12.06 -32.60 15.43
N PHE A 484 -11.37 -33.49 14.68
CA PHE A 484 -10.10 -34.07 15.09
C PHE A 484 -8.89 -33.53 14.36
N ILE A 485 -9.09 -32.77 13.29
CA ILE A 485 -8.00 -32.23 12.47
C ILE A 485 -8.28 -30.74 12.23
N THR A 486 -7.35 -29.90 12.66
CA THR A 486 -7.37 -28.47 12.33
C THR A 486 -6.61 -28.27 11.03
N GLU A 487 -7.28 -27.79 10.00
CA GLU A 487 -6.66 -27.39 8.75
C GLU A 487 -6.46 -25.87 8.69
N ALA A 488 -5.42 -25.45 8.00
CA ALA A 488 -5.21 -24.04 7.68
C ALA A 488 -6.40 -23.45 6.93
N THR A 489 -6.76 -22.21 7.24
CA THR A 489 -7.81 -21.46 6.54
C THR A 489 -7.49 -21.34 5.05
N GLN A 490 -8.50 -21.03 4.22
CA GLN A 490 -8.29 -20.88 2.78
C GLN A 490 -7.26 -19.78 2.45
N ASP A 491 -7.27 -18.68 3.20
CA ASP A 491 -6.32 -17.59 3.03
C ASP A 491 -4.90 -18.02 3.40
N GLN A 492 -4.74 -18.76 4.49
CA GLN A 492 -3.46 -19.34 4.90
C GLN A 492 -2.94 -20.34 3.85
N LYS A 493 -3.80 -21.22 3.30
CA LYS A 493 -3.46 -22.11 2.19
C LYS A 493 -3.01 -21.33 0.95
N ASN A 494 -3.66 -20.21 0.63
CA ASN A 494 -3.27 -19.37 -0.50
C ASN A 494 -1.88 -18.75 -0.29
N VAL A 495 -1.56 -18.29 0.93
CA VAL A 495 -0.21 -17.78 1.25
C VAL A 495 0.86 -18.88 1.08
N LEU A 496 0.60 -20.10 1.56
CA LEU A 496 1.53 -21.24 1.36
C LEU A 496 1.74 -21.56 -0.12
N ARG A 497 0.66 -21.58 -0.92
CA ARG A 497 0.73 -21.81 -2.37
C ARG A 497 1.55 -20.76 -3.08
N GLN A 498 1.31 -19.49 -2.75
CA GLN A 498 2.11 -18.39 -3.31
C GLN A 498 3.58 -18.51 -2.89
N TYR A 499 3.84 -18.81 -1.63
CA TYR A 499 5.21 -19.00 -1.15
C TYR A 499 5.93 -20.15 -1.89
N PHE A 500 5.31 -21.31 -2.01
CA PHE A 500 5.88 -22.42 -2.77
C PHE A 500 6.06 -22.09 -4.26
N LYS A 501 5.13 -21.33 -4.86
CA LYS A 501 5.27 -20.85 -6.23
C LYS A 501 6.51 -19.97 -6.38
N VAL A 502 6.71 -19.00 -5.49
CA VAL A 502 7.88 -18.12 -5.51
C VAL A 502 9.17 -18.89 -5.29
N LEU A 503 9.19 -19.83 -4.35
CA LEU A 503 10.35 -20.70 -4.14
C LEU A 503 10.73 -21.51 -5.39
N LEU A 504 9.75 -22.08 -6.09
CA LEU A 504 10.01 -22.85 -7.31
C LEU A 504 10.45 -22.00 -8.48
N THR A 505 9.91 -20.75 -8.59
CA THR A 505 10.14 -19.89 -9.77
C THR A 505 11.33 -18.95 -9.60
N ARG A 506 11.62 -18.49 -8.38
CA ARG A 506 12.58 -17.41 -8.10
C ARG A 506 13.80 -17.83 -7.31
N CYS A 507 13.80 -19.03 -6.73
CA CYS A 507 14.88 -19.50 -5.87
C CYS A 507 15.57 -20.74 -6.44
N VAL A 508 16.88 -20.84 -6.24
CA VAL A 508 17.64 -22.04 -6.58
C VAL A 508 17.63 -22.94 -5.35
N LEU A 509 16.80 -23.96 -5.37
CA LEU A 509 16.60 -24.90 -4.25
C LEU A 509 17.53 -26.11 -4.37
N ASN A 510 17.84 -26.75 -3.23
CA ASN A 510 18.44 -28.07 -3.22
C ASN A 510 17.39 -29.12 -3.63
N TYR A 511 17.83 -30.20 -4.32
CA TYR A 511 16.95 -31.27 -4.78
C TYR A 511 16.02 -31.81 -3.69
N SER A 512 16.57 -32.07 -2.48
CA SER A 512 15.79 -32.60 -1.36
C SER A 512 14.62 -31.66 -0.99
N LYS A 513 14.89 -30.37 -0.82
CA LYS A 513 13.86 -29.38 -0.44
C LYS A 513 12.84 -29.15 -1.54
N GLN A 514 13.29 -29.12 -2.80
CA GLN A 514 12.35 -29.02 -3.93
C GLN A 514 11.45 -30.27 -4.01
N SER A 515 12.00 -31.46 -3.79
CA SER A 515 11.22 -32.69 -3.77
C SER A 515 10.18 -32.71 -2.63
N GLU A 516 10.53 -32.24 -1.43
CA GLU A 516 9.60 -32.11 -0.32
C GLU A 516 8.45 -31.14 -0.66
N ILE A 517 8.76 -29.98 -1.24
CA ILE A 517 7.77 -28.99 -1.69
C ILE A 517 6.85 -29.60 -2.75
N LEU A 518 7.41 -30.24 -3.78
CA LEU A 518 6.63 -30.87 -4.85
C LEU A 518 5.69 -31.95 -4.31
N ARG A 519 6.15 -32.74 -3.32
CA ARG A 519 5.32 -33.75 -2.65
C ARG A 519 4.10 -33.10 -1.98
N VAL A 520 4.29 -31.99 -1.25
CA VAL A 520 3.19 -31.27 -0.59
C VAL A 520 2.22 -30.69 -1.63
N VAL A 521 2.75 -30.08 -2.69
CA VAL A 521 1.95 -29.49 -3.78
C VAL A 521 1.06 -30.54 -4.45
N ILE A 522 1.62 -31.72 -4.76
CA ILE A 522 0.88 -32.82 -5.39
C ILE A 522 -0.19 -33.36 -4.42
N LEU A 523 0.16 -33.55 -3.15
CA LEU A 523 -0.80 -34.05 -2.15
C LEU A 523 -1.97 -33.09 -1.92
N ASP A 524 -1.72 -31.76 -1.90
CA ASP A 524 -2.76 -30.74 -1.80
C ASP A 524 -3.68 -30.77 -3.04
N ALA A 525 -3.10 -30.91 -4.23
CA ALA A 525 -3.85 -31.00 -5.47
C ALA A 525 -4.71 -32.28 -5.56
N VAL A 526 -4.20 -33.43 -5.10
CA VAL A 526 -4.96 -34.71 -5.05
C VAL A 526 -6.15 -34.62 -4.09
N LYS A 527 -6.04 -33.85 -3.01
CA LYS A 527 -7.16 -33.59 -2.08
C LYS A 527 -8.25 -32.67 -2.64
N GLY A 528 -8.16 -32.27 -3.90
CA GLY A 528 -9.17 -31.47 -4.61
C GLY A 528 -8.91 -29.97 -4.63
N ALA A 529 -7.83 -29.50 -4.04
CA ALA A 529 -7.48 -28.07 -4.01
C ALA A 529 -6.46 -27.75 -5.13
N VAL A 530 -6.88 -27.91 -6.39
CA VAL A 530 -6.00 -27.75 -7.56
C VAL A 530 -5.61 -26.27 -7.74
N ALA A 531 -4.36 -25.93 -7.41
CA ALA A 531 -3.76 -24.65 -7.71
C ALA A 531 -3.01 -24.72 -9.05
N LYS A 532 -3.69 -24.36 -10.15
CA LYS A 532 -3.12 -24.43 -11.51
C LYS A 532 -1.75 -23.78 -11.64
N GLU A 533 -1.63 -22.53 -11.15
CA GLU A 533 -0.38 -21.77 -11.26
C GLU A 533 0.80 -22.42 -10.56
N LEU A 534 0.55 -23.07 -9.43
CA LEU A 534 1.58 -23.76 -8.67
C LEU A 534 2.02 -25.05 -9.37
N LEU A 535 1.08 -25.79 -9.97
CA LEU A 535 1.38 -26.97 -10.78
C LEU A 535 2.12 -26.60 -12.07
N HIS A 536 1.77 -25.48 -12.69
CA HIS A 536 2.51 -24.93 -13.83
C HIS A 536 3.95 -24.55 -13.44
N ALA A 537 4.14 -23.91 -12.28
CA ALA A 537 5.48 -23.60 -11.77
C ALA A 537 6.30 -24.87 -11.54
N ALA A 538 5.69 -25.92 -11.00
CA ALA A 538 6.34 -27.20 -10.81
C ALA A 538 6.78 -27.90 -12.12
N LEU A 539 6.03 -27.70 -13.21
CA LEU A 539 6.37 -28.19 -14.55
C LEU A 539 7.46 -27.37 -15.23
N LEU A 540 7.37 -26.03 -15.13
CA LEU A 540 8.26 -25.11 -15.84
C LEU A 540 9.66 -25.04 -15.21
N TYR A 541 9.77 -25.29 -13.92
CA TYR A 541 11.02 -25.16 -13.16
C TYR A 541 11.43 -26.49 -12.50
N PRO A 542 11.73 -27.56 -13.29
CA PRO A 542 12.23 -28.83 -12.75
C PRO A 542 13.65 -28.65 -12.21
N HIS A 543 14.00 -29.37 -11.16
CA HIS A 543 15.37 -29.40 -10.68
C HIS A 543 16.28 -30.09 -11.70
N LYS A 544 17.53 -29.61 -11.83
CA LYS A 544 18.50 -30.16 -12.79
C LYS A 544 18.84 -31.64 -12.54
N GLU A 545 18.80 -32.05 -11.27
CA GLU A 545 19.08 -33.44 -10.83
C GLU A 545 17.81 -34.30 -10.72
N ALA A 546 16.65 -33.78 -11.15
CA ALA A 546 15.42 -34.56 -11.08
C ALA A 546 15.40 -35.69 -12.12
N HIS A 547 15.36 -36.92 -11.64
CA HIS A 547 15.26 -38.10 -12.51
C HIS A 547 13.83 -38.45 -12.91
N ALA A 548 12.84 -37.99 -12.15
CA ALA A 548 11.43 -38.26 -12.39
C ALA A 548 10.69 -36.98 -12.82
N SER A 549 9.92 -37.07 -13.89
CA SER A 549 9.06 -35.97 -14.34
C SER A 549 7.77 -35.92 -13.52
N VAL A 550 7.36 -34.71 -13.14
CA VAL A 550 6.08 -34.42 -12.49
C VAL A 550 4.91 -34.43 -13.49
N LEU A 551 5.23 -34.39 -14.79
CA LEU A 551 4.25 -34.26 -15.88
C LEU A 551 3.11 -35.31 -15.85
N PRO A 552 3.32 -36.60 -15.59
CA PRO A 552 2.25 -37.60 -15.55
C PRO A 552 1.20 -37.29 -14.46
N MET A 553 1.67 -36.86 -13.28
CA MET A 553 0.80 -36.50 -12.16
C MET A 553 0.01 -35.21 -12.46
N VAL A 554 0.69 -34.19 -13.02
CA VAL A 554 0.05 -32.93 -13.38
C VAL A 554 -0.98 -33.13 -14.49
N LYS A 555 -0.69 -34.01 -15.48
CA LYS A 555 -1.67 -34.40 -16.52
C LYS A 555 -2.94 -35.00 -15.91
N GLN A 556 -2.78 -35.87 -14.92
CA GLN A 556 -3.91 -36.52 -14.26
C GLN A 556 -4.77 -35.52 -13.47
N LEU A 557 -4.16 -34.46 -12.94
CA LEU A 557 -4.83 -33.40 -12.17
C LEU A 557 -5.42 -32.30 -13.06
N LEU A 558 -4.79 -32.02 -14.22
CA LEU A 558 -5.15 -30.97 -15.18
C LEU A 558 -5.36 -31.58 -16.58
N ASN A 559 -6.48 -32.27 -16.78
CA ASN A 559 -6.74 -33.06 -17.99
C ASN A 559 -6.73 -32.22 -19.30
N ASP A 560 -7.29 -31.02 -19.28
CA ASP A 560 -7.53 -30.18 -20.46
C ASP A 560 -6.74 -28.84 -20.42
N ASP A 561 -5.57 -28.87 -19.82
CA ASP A 561 -4.73 -27.67 -19.69
C ASP A 561 -3.82 -27.49 -20.91
N GLU A 562 -3.80 -26.25 -21.47
CA GLU A 562 -3.02 -25.90 -22.67
C GLU A 562 -1.51 -26.09 -22.44
N LEU A 563 -0.98 -25.69 -21.28
CA LEU A 563 0.44 -25.80 -20.97
C LEU A 563 0.85 -27.28 -20.87
N VAL A 564 0.03 -28.10 -20.22
CA VAL A 564 0.25 -29.55 -20.13
C VAL A 564 0.22 -30.17 -21.54
N SER A 565 -0.69 -29.73 -22.40
CA SER A 565 -0.76 -30.15 -23.80
C SER A 565 0.51 -29.84 -24.58
N VAL A 566 1.12 -28.67 -24.37
CA VAL A 566 2.40 -28.30 -24.99
C VAL A 566 3.54 -29.19 -24.53
N PHE A 567 3.60 -29.54 -23.23
CA PHE A 567 4.64 -30.46 -22.71
C PHE A 567 4.46 -31.90 -23.21
N LEU A 568 3.23 -32.36 -23.38
CA LEU A 568 2.94 -33.69 -23.89
C LEU A 568 3.19 -33.84 -25.40
N ASN A 569 2.93 -32.78 -26.12
CA ASN A 569 3.06 -32.73 -27.58
C ASN A 569 3.99 -31.56 -27.98
N PRO A 570 5.30 -31.65 -27.72
CA PRO A 570 6.23 -30.61 -28.14
C PRO A 570 6.24 -30.59 -29.67
N ARG A 571 5.41 -29.75 -30.24
CA ARG A 571 5.34 -29.55 -31.70
C ARG A 571 6.27 -28.41 -32.09
N LEU A 572 6.90 -28.59 -33.22
CA LEU A 572 7.35 -27.45 -34.03
C LEU A 572 6.16 -26.47 -34.17
N PRO A 573 6.41 -25.14 -34.12
CA PRO A 573 5.34 -24.18 -34.32
C PRO A 573 4.52 -24.61 -35.52
N VAL A 574 3.21 -24.64 -35.37
CA VAL A 574 2.28 -24.98 -36.44
C VAL A 574 2.64 -24.05 -37.58
N LEU A 575 3.28 -24.60 -38.62
CA LEU A 575 3.44 -23.85 -39.83
C LEU A 575 2.04 -23.37 -40.18
N PRO A 576 1.83 -22.07 -40.42
CA PRO A 576 0.52 -21.58 -40.78
C PRO A 576 0.06 -22.48 -41.90
N THR A 577 -1.00 -23.25 -41.69
CA THR A 577 -1.64 -24.04 -42.75
C THR A 577 -1.80 -23.06 -43.87
N LYS A 578 -1.11 -23.31 -45.01
CA LYS A 578 -1.40 -22.58 -46.22
C LYS A 578 -2.90 -22.58 -46.30
N ARG A 579 -3.54 -21.42 -46.07
CA ARG A 579 -4.94 -21.28 -46.41
C ARG A 579 -4.99 -21.81 -47.85
N VAL A 580 -5.79 -22.82 -48.10
CA VAL A 580 -6.14 -23.18 -49.44
C VAL A 580 -6.81 -21.92 -49.93
N ILE A 581 -6.04 -21.05 -50.56
CA ILE A 581 -6.57 -19.87 -51.22
C ILE A 581 -7.35 -20.51 -52.35
N ASP A 582 -8.68 -20.46 -52.23
CA ASP A 582 -9.55 -20.90 -53.32
C ASP A 582 -9.06 -20.24 -54.59
N GLN A 583 -8.98 -21.01 -55.68
CA GLN A 583 -8.48 -20.50 -56.99
C GLN A 583 -9.17 -19.19 -57.37
N ALA A 584 -10.42 -18.98 -56.97
CA ALA A 584 -11.17 -17.73 -57.14
C ALA A 584 -10.53 -16.52 -56.46
N SER A 585 -9.97 -16.68 -55.25
CA SER A 585 -9.30 -15.57 -54.54
C SER A 585 -7.89 -15.29 -55.05
N LEU A 586 -7.27 -16.23 -55.74
CA LEU A 586 -6.00 -15.99 -56.46
C LEU A 586 -6.24 -15.18 -57.73
N GLU A 587 -7.31 -15.49 -58.48
CA GLU A 587 -7.70 -14.76 -59.69
C GLU A 587 -8.14 -13.32 -59.34
N GLU A 588 -8.83 -13.09 -58.21
CA GLU A 588 -9.17 -11.74 -57.75
C GLU A 588 -7.91 -10.94 -57.35
N MET A 589 -6.95 -11.55 -56.65
CA MET A 589 -5.69 -10.89 -56.27
C MET A 589 -4.76 -10.64 -57.45
N GLU A 590 -4.82 -11.46 -58.52
CA GLU A 590 -4.09 -11.22 -59.76
C GLU A 590 -4.75 -10.08 -60.55
N GLN A 591 -6.07 -10.01 -60.62
CA GLN A 591 -6.79 -8.89 -61.24
C GLN A 591 -6.56 -7.56 -60.51
N GLU A 592 -6.59 -7.52 -59.21
CA GLU A 592 -6.26 -6.32 -58.43
C GLU A 592 -4.78 -5.87 -58.65
N ARG A 593 -3.86 -6.81 -58.83
CA ARG A 593 -2.47 -6.50 -59.13
C ARG A 593 -2.28 -5.94 -60.53
N GLU A 594 -2.99 -6.47 -61.52
CA GLU A 594 -2.97 -5.97 -62.90
C GLU A 594 -3.57 -4.58 -63.00
N GLU A 595 -4.67 -4.30 -62.26
CA GLU A 595 -5.28 -2.96 -62.17
C GLU A 595 -4.40 -1.94 -61.43
N GLU A 596 -3.61 -2.36 -60.42
CA GLU A 596 -2.64 -1.49 -59.73
C GLU A 596 -1.38 -1.22 -60.58
N GLU A 597 -0.97 -2.14 -61.45
CA GLU A 597 0.17 -1.93 -62.37
C GLU A 597 -0.20 -1.01 -63.51
N GLU A 598 -1.45 -1.03 -64.02
CA GLU A 598 -1.92 -0.08 -65.05
C GLU A 598 -2.07 1.37 -64.55
N GLN A 599 -2.24 1.58 -63.24
CA GLN A 599 -2.40 2.91 -62.64
C GLN A 599 -1.09 3.58 -62.19
N ARG A 600 0.09 2.95 -62.38
CA ARG A 600 1.37 3.59 -62.04
C ARG A 600 1.86 4.49 -63.14
N PRO A 601 2.03 5.81 -62.95
CA PRO A 601 2.60 6.71 -63.95
C PRO A 601 4.06 6.33 -64.19
N VAL A 602 4.36 5.97 -65.45
CA VAL A 602 5.71 5.66 -65.95
C VAL A 602 6.59 6.89 -65.82
N LYS A 603 7.39 6.98 -64.78
CA LYS A 603 8.51 7.90 -64.69
C LYS A 603 9.66 7.35 -65.52
N LYS A 604 9.86 7.96 -66.77
CA LYS A 604 11.03 7.72 -67.59
C LYS A 604 12.29 8.13 -66.80
N ILE A 605 13.06 7.16 -66.37
CA ILE A 605 14.42 7.36 -65.88
C ILE A 605 15.35 7.21 -67.08
N LYS A 606 16.07 8.30 -67.37
CA LYS A 606 17.17 8.34 -68.35
C LYS A 606 18.28 7.40 -67.90
N ILE A 607 18.57 6.42 -68.73
CA ILE A 607 19.73 5.53 -68.60
C ILE A 607 20.94 6.31 -69.10
N GLU A 608 21.89 6.61 -68.26
CA GLU A 608 23.27 6.97 -68.59
C GLU A 608 24.11 5.69 -68.59
N GLU A 609 24.84 5.50 -69.65
CA GLU A 609 25.67 4.32 -69.97
C GLU A 609 26.81 4.11 -68.95
N PRO A 610 27.28 2.85 -68.77
CA PRO A 610 28.31 2.53 -67.78
C PRO A 610 29.70 2.80 -68.31
N VAL A 611 30.49 3.51 -67.55
CA VAL A 611 31.94 3.61 -67.74
C VAL A 611 32.60 2.35 -67.21
N THR A 612 33.20 1.61 -68.10
CA THR A 612 34.12 0.52 -67.83
C THR A 612 35.39 1.03 -67.16
N VAL A 613 35.72 0.47 -66.00
CA VAL A 613 37.12 0.49 -65.49
C VAL A 613 37.51 -0.93 -65.09
N GLU A 614 38.61 -1.33 -65.67
CA GLU A 614 39.26 -2.63 -65.58
C GLU A 614 39.65 -3.12 -64.23
N ALA A 615 39.61 -4.44 -64.10
CA ALA A 615 40.25 -5.17 -62.99
C ALA A 615 41.80 -5.23 -63.23
N PRO A 616 42.57 -5.40 -62.16
CA PRO A 616 43.67 -6.35 -62.23
C PRO A 616 43.52 -7.51 -61.23
N ALA A 617 43.98 -8.60 -61.77
CA ALA A 617 43.99 -9.96 -61.25
C ALA A 617 45.13 -10.18 -60.23
N LYS A 618 44.93 -11.25 -59.50
CA LYS A 618 45.92 -12.18 -58.89
C LYS A 618 46.72 -11.69 -57.69
N ASP A 619 46.63 -12.37 -56.56
CA ASP A 619 47.49 -13.50 -56.30
C ASP A 619 46.99 -14.39 -55.12
N ASN A 620 47.16 -15.67 -55.41
CA ASN A 620 47.09 -16.75 -54.43
C ASN A 620 48.16 -16.60 -53.36
N GLN A 621 47.86 -16.88 -52.14
CA GLN A 621 48.73 -17.70 -51.30
C GLN A 621 47.90 -18.48 -50.26
N LYS A 622 47.89 -19.78 -50.46
CA LYS A 622 47.71 -20.80 -49.44
C LYS A 622 48.91 -20.73 -48.47
N GLU A 623 48.66 -20.79 -47.21
CA GLU A 623 49.55 -21.48 -46.27
C GLU A 623 48.70 -22.21 -45.25
N ASP A 624 48.80 -23.52 -45.35
CA ASP A 624 48.62 -24.52 -44.33
C ASP A 624 49.56 -24.23 -43.16
N ILE A 625 49.06 -24.24 -41.95
CA ILE A 625 49.82 -24.76 -40.79
C ILE A 625 48.91 -25.61 -39.94
N THR A 626 49.22 -26.87 -40.03
CA THR A 626 48.86 -28.02 -39.23
C THR A 626 49.30 -27.89 -37.76
N GLU A 627 48.51 -28.55 -36.94
CA GLU A 627 48.89 -29.49 -35.86
C GLU A 627 49.58 -29.02 -34.59
N GLU A 628 49.01 -29.59 -33.56
CA GLU A 628 49.58 -30.13 -32.31
C GLU A 628 49.49 -29.25 -31.09
N THR A 629 48.60 -29.62 -30.17
CA THR A 629 49.05 -30.41 -29.00
C THR A 629 47.91 -31.08 -28.23
N LYS A 630 47.85 -32.39 -28.37
CA LYS A 630 47.33 -33.30 -27.36
C LYS A 630 48.34 -33.42 -26.20
N ALA A 631 47.90 -33.28 -24.99
CA ALA A 631 48.50 -33.95 -23.83
C ALA A 631 47.48 -33.77 -22.70
N THR A 632 46.97 -34.60 -22.07
CA THR A 632 47.11 -35.93 -21.44
C THR A 632 46.23 -35.89 -20.23
N LEU A 633 45.23 -36.77 -20.28
CA LEU A 633 44.52 -37.23 -19.10
C LEU A 633 45.53 -37.97 -18.22
N GLU A 634 45.59 -37.66 -16.94
CA GLU A 634 45.90 -38.63 -15.91
C GLU A 634 44.99 -38.47 -14.72
N THR A 635 44.24 -39.52 -14.51
CA THR A 635 43.53 -39.95 -13.36
C THR A 635 44.44 -40.03 -12.13
N ASN A 636 44.01 -39.42 -11.01
CA ASN A 636 44.41 -39.96 -9.70
C ASN A 636 43.20 -39.92 -8.77
N THR A 637 42.64 -41.11 -8.62
CA THR A 637 41.86 -41.56 -7.47
C THR A 637 42.81 -41.79 -6.32
N ASN A 638 42.49 -41.22 -5.18
CA ASN A 638 42.57 -41.68 -3.79
C ASN A 638 42.98 -40.57 -2.85
N GLY A 639 42.19 -40.38 -1.81
CA GLY A 639 42.64 -39.62 -0.67
C GLY A 639 41.51 -38.98 0.12
N ASP A 640 41.01 -39.72 1.07
CA ASP A 640 40.55 -39.33 2.40
C ASP A 640 39.34 -38.43 2.57
N VAL A 641 38.29 -39.10 2.94
CA VAL A 641 37.15 -38.64 3.74
C VAL A 641 37.61 -38.48 5.19
N SER A 642 38.03 -37.31 5.58
CA SER A 642 38.05 -36.86 6.99
C SER A 642 38.65 -35.46 7.04
N ASP A 643 37.85 -34.43 7.04
CA ASP A 643 38.15 -33.10 7.63
C ASP A 643 37.03 -32.07 7.33
N TYR A 644 35.80 -32.40 7.73
CA TYR A 644 34.71 -31.42 7.83
C TYR A 644 34.14 -31.30 9.25
N GLU A 645 34.96 -31.46 10.24
CA GLU A 645 34.66 -31.13 11.62
C GLU A 645 35.64 -30.05 12.07
N ASN A 646 35.36 -28.79 11.81
CA ASN A 646 35.79 -27.58 12.55
C ASN A 646 35.68 -26.33 11.66
N MET A 647 34.49 -25.98 11.24
CA MET A 647 34.17 -24.62 10.94
C MET A 647 33.31 -24.06 12.04
N VAL A 648 33.97 -23.58 13.08
CA VAL A 648 33.44 -22.63 14.03
C VAL A 648 33.04 -21.38 13.25
N PHE A 649 31.75 -21.11 13.13
CA PHE A 649 31.23 -19.84 12.64
C PHE A 649 31.71 -18.74 13.59
N LYS A 650 32.71 -17.99 13.17
CA LYS A 650 32.93 -16.63 13.68
C LYS A 650 31.90 -15.74 12.99
N PRO A 651 31.19 -14.87 13.74
CA PRO A 651 30.33 -13.88 13.14
C PRO A 651 31.22 -12.95 12.29
N VAL A 652 30.78 -12.65 11.08
CA VAL A 652 31.39 -11.65 10.21
C VAL A 652 31.07 -10.28 10.81
N GLY A 653 31.86 -9.91 11.79
CA GLY A 653 32.03 -8.55 12.23
C GLY A 653 33.41 -8.08 11.75
N SER A 654 33.43 -6.88 11.24
CA SER A 654 34.62 -6.13 10.81
C SER A 654 35.01 -6.25 9.34
N LEU A 655 34.33 -5.54 8.49
CA LEU A 655 34.93 -4.76 7.44
C LEU A 655 35.36 -3.43 8.08
N VAL A 656 36.46 -3.46 8.75
CA VAL A 656 37.23 -2.27 9.12
C VAL A 656 38.61 -2.46 8.49
N GLU A 657 39.01 -1.35 7.90
CA GLU A 657 40.33 -0.98 7.46
C GLU A 657 40.60 -1.11 5.96
N ASN A 658 40.22 -0.01 5.29
CA ASN A 658 41.07 0.66 4.36
C ASN A 658 40.92 2.19 4.59
N ASN A 659 41.53 2.64 5.66
CA ASN A 659 41.65 4.06 6.04
C ASN A 659 42.90 4.74 5.43
N ASP A 660 43.53 4.16 4.41
CA ASP A 660 44.76 4.73 3.84
C ASP A 660 44.58 5.61 2.60
N VAL A 661 43.31 5.87 2.18
CA VAL A 661 43.08 6.80 1.05
C VAL A 661 42.41 8.11 1.47
N ALA A 662 41.96 8.23 2.71
CA ALA A 662 41.31 9.45 3.22
C ALA A 662 42.27 10.43 3.95
N GLN A 663 43.52 10.07 4.19
CA GLN A 663 44.48 10.95 4.88
C GLN A 663 45.40 11.77 3.94
N ALA A 664 45.32 11.55 2.63
CA ALA A 664 46.15 12.30 1.66
C ALA A 664 45.49 13.57 1.08
N LEU A 665 44.31 13.96 1.54
CA LEU A 665 43.56 15.13 1.01
C LEU A 665 43.18 16.19 2.07
N VAL A 666 43.74 16.14 3.28
CA VAL A 666 43.41 17.08 4.38
C VAL A 666 44.62 17.88 4.89
N GLU A 667 45.79 17.83 4.25
CA GLU A 667 46.95 18.61 4.65
C GLU A 667 47.25 19.77 3.68
N ASP A 668 46.32 20.65 3.38
CA ASP A 668 46.67 21.97 2.82
C ASP A 668 45.52 22.99 2.95
N VAL A 669 45.07 23.26 4.16
CA VAL A 669 44.43 24.57 4.45
C VAL A 669 44.82 24.96 5.89
N LYS A 670 45.89 25.71 6.01
CA LYS A 670 46.22 26.47 7.23
C LYS A 670 45.21 27.59 7.44
N PRO A 671 44.76 27.84 8.68
CA PRO A 671 43.96 29.01 9.02
C PRO A 671 44.88 30.24 9.11
N VAL A 672 44.54 31.24 8.33
CA VAL A 672 45.09 32.60 8.49
C VAL A 672 44.19 33.32 9.49
N ALA A 673 44.76 33.58 10.66
CA ALA A 673 44.26 34.57 11.57
C ALA A 673 44.59 35.96 11.00
N ALA A 674 43.66 36.85 11.00
CA ALA A 674 43.91 38.29 10.89
C ALA A 674 42.89 39.06 11.73
N GLU A 675 43.42 39.57 12.84
CA GLU A 675 42.96 40.78 13.51
C GLU A 675 43.01 41.97 12.56
N GLN A 676 42.19 42.93 12.86
CA GLN A 676 42.24 44.40 12.87
C GLN A 676 40.98 44.98 12.20
N ALA A 677 40.09 45.50 12.99
CA ALA A 677 39.86 46.84 13.50
C ALA A 677 40.15 47.98 12.46
N LEU A 678 39.15 48.72 12.21
CA LEU A 678 38.99 50.19 12.23
C LEU A 678 38.07 50.73 11.16
N SER A 679 37.00 51.29 11.69
CA SER A 679 36.51 52.67 11.52
C SER A 679 35.95 53.11 10.16
N ALA A 680 34.77 53.60 10.32
CA ALA A 680 34.26 54.92 9.90
C ALA A 680 33.31 54.99 8.71
N GLN A 681 32.22 55.59 9.07
CA GLN A 681 31.41 56.57 8.38
C GLN A 681 30.17 56.15 7.61
N SER A 682 29.08 56.44 8.31
CA SER A 682 27.76 56.74 7.76
C SER A 682 27.78 57.92 6.79
N PRO A 683 26.76 58.10 5.94
CA PRO A 683 25.83 59.14 6.30
C PRO A 683 24.34 58.75 6.15
N ALA A 684 23.63 59.38 7.04
CA ALA A 684 22.19 59.52 7.24
C ALA A 684 21.32 59.82 6.01
N ARG A 685 20.12 59.34 6.06
CA ARG A 685 18.91 60.12 5.79
C ARG A 685 17.67 59.48 6.45
N SER A 686 17.06 60.23 7.28
CA SER A 686 15.82 60.12 8.04
C SER A 686 14.58 60.46 7.19
N PRO A 687 13.40 60.56 7.79
CA PRO A 687 12.43 59.52 8.17
C PRO A 687 11.08 59.86 7.53
N SER A 688 10.12 58.97 7.57
CA SER A 688 8.71 59.34 7.53
C SER A 688 7.92 58.43 8.45
N ASP A 689 7.36 59.08 9.41
CA ASP A 689 6.38 58.67 10.38
C ASP A 689 5.17 57.98 9.75
N ASP A 690 4.71 56.93 10.39
CA ASP A 690 3.30 56.66 10.64
C ASP A 690 3.21 55.63 11.77
N GLU A 691 3.20 56.15 13.00
CA GLU A 691 2.72 55.49 14.19
C GLU A 691 1.20 55.49 14.14
N SER A 692 0.58 54.32 14.13
CA SER A 692 -0.79 54.15 14.59
C SER A 692 -0.80 53.31 15.85
N ASP A 693 -0.90 54.02 16.96
CA ASP A 693 -1.22 53.52 18.26
C ASP A 693 -2.50 52.69 18.24
N PHE A 694 -2.38 51.40 18.60
CA PHE A 694 -3.50 50.58 19.01
C PHE A 694 -3.41 50.37 20.52
N GLU A 695 -4.16 51.16 21.28
CA GLU A 695 -4.43 50.92 22.68
C GLU A 695 -5.25 49.66 22.88
N ILE A 696 -4.75 48.76 23.72
CA ILE A 696 -5.46 47.59 24.22
C ILE A 696 -6.25 48.02 25.45
N PRO A 697 -7.59 47.86 25.52
CA PRO A 697 -8.34 48.16 26.72
C PRO A 697 -8.06 47.12 27.83
N GLU A 698 -7.74 47.61 29.01
CA GLU A 698 -7.68 46.84 30.26
C GLU A 698 -9.07 46.28 30.62
N ILE A 699 -9.13 45.00 30.93
CA ILE A 699 -10.34 44.36 31.44
C ILE A 699 -10.25 44.41 32.96
N ASP A 700 -11.12 45.23 33.57
CA ASP A 700 -11.37 45.18 35.01
C ASP A 700 -12.01 43.86 35.39
N ILE A 701 -11.35 43.15 36.31
CA ILE A 701 -11.89 42.01 36.99
C ILE A 701 -12.42 42.54 38.35
N ASP A 702 -13.71 42.82 38.41
CA ASP A 702 -14.39 42.96 39.70
C ASP A 702 -14.81 41.59 40.22
N ASP A 703 -14.34 41.34 41.41
CA ASP A 703 -14.76 40.25 42.31
C ASP A 703 -16.25 40.39 42.66
N ASP A 704 -17.03 39.28 42.52
CA ASP A 704 -18.05 38.83 43.48
C ASP A 704 -18.37 37.33 43.23
#